data_a6b2ed468ea744e626ada643cdf8fa62
#
_entry.id   a6b2ed468ea744e626ada643cdf8fa62
#
_cell.length_a   1.000
_cell.length_b   1.000
_cell.length_c   1.000
_cell.angle_alpha   90.00
_cell.angle_beta   90.00
_cell.angle_gamma   90.00
#
_symmetry.space_group_name_H-M   'P 1'
#
loop_
_entity.id
_entity.type
_entity.pdbx_description
1 polymer ?
#
loop_
_entity_poly.entity_id
_entity_poly.type
_entity_poly.pdbx_seq_one_letter_code
_entity_poly.pdbx_strand_id
1 'polypeptide(L)'
;MQASKDSVAAGRDVGAVITGDNNTITVLPTAQSASTTNQYTLVTRLISECHPLDLEVHHAIHIAGEEGELPAYVQREHDTHLQHLVRAAQGGKSKLCVLVGESSTGKTRAAWEAIQRLTPDEWRLWHPFDPTRADAALAGLAAVGPKTVVWLNEAQHYLAHPEVGEKIAAALRTLLADTHRAPILVLGTLWPVHWDHLTSLPVQPGEDPQAQSRQLLTGRQIHVPDAFTERDLVAVRSAAQADERLAQALAGAADRRITQFLAGVPALLDRYELSRAGTRALLDVAMDARRLGCGMDLPAAFLEEAAMGYLSESELNSLDDDWFEQAISYTGRAAHGNTALLRRTRRRPGTEGEDSFRLADYMEQHGRRTRGRICPPASFWDAALRHLPRRTDVSALESAASARWRLRYARLLAERAHQLPWPSPAPGLHMRPPAYEELDDSDIGPVDHLTCRALADLAFTAAQAADYEQAAALALEAAECCQPDALADIALQHEQAGLPVEASELAHQAAAHGAPVGLSHLAMMREEAALFEQAEHYARAAAGYGLTNTLADLAVRREATGDKERAEELWEAAATYGHPAALANIARFRYESHDIDGASRIAREALDQGDAAYPHHTNPVWRKLWPHGIEPDGTPTPFPHDDVWPQTW
;
A
#
# COMPACT_ATOMS: atom_id res chain seq x y z
N MET A 1 -32.26 -70.90 -0.97
CA MET A 1 -31.34 -70.05 -1.69
C MET A 1 -32.06 -69.38 -2.87
N GLN A 2 -32.85 -68.41 -2.56
CA GLN A 2 -33.63 -67.61 -3.52
C GLN A 2 -33.57 -66.11 -3.14
N ALA A 3 -32.48 -65.68 -2.58
CA ALA A 3 -32.32 -64.32 -2.10
C ALA A 3 -31.55 -63.39 -3.05
N SER A 4 -31.26 -63.83 -4.28
CA SER A 4 -30.39 -63.03 -5.18
C SER A 4 -31.12 -62.37 -6.35
N LYS A 5 -32.45 -62.44 -6.40
CA LYS A 5 -33.18 -61.81 -7.50
C LYS A 5 -33.84 -60.47 -7.18
N ASP A 6 -33.93 -60.13 -5.90
CA ASP A 6 -34.72 -58.96 -5.46
C ASP A 6 -33.90 -57.83 -4.81
N SER A 7 -32.58 -57.91 -4.83
CA SER A 7 -31.73 -56.83 -4.33
C SER A 7 -30.90 -56.16 -5.43
N VAL A 8 -31.17 -54.93 -5.69
CA VAL A 8 -30.32 -54.05 -6.55
C VAL A 8 -29.35 -53.33 -5.65
N ALA A 9 -28.07 -53.66 -5.77
CA ALA A 9 -27.03 -52.88 -5.13
C ALA A 9 -26.85 -51.54 -5.86
N ALA A 10 -27.22 -50.45 -5.23
CA ALA A 10 -27.00 -49.13 -5.76
C ALA A 10 -25.52 -48.75 -5.62
N GLY A 11 -24.93 -48.30 -6.70
CA GLY A 11 -23.61 -47.69 -6.68
C GLY A 11 -23.60 -46.39 -5.84
N ARG A 12 -22.43 -45.76 -5.71
CA ARG A 12 -22.17 -44.58 -4.86
C ARG A 12 -23.12 -43.39 -5.05
N ASP A 13 -23.93 -43.39 -6.11
CA ASP A 13 -24.77 -42.25 -6.49
C ASP A 13 -26.29 -42.49 -6.31
N VAL A 14 -26.70 -43.56 -5.61
CA VAL A 14 -28.10 -43.87 -5.37
C VAL A 14 -28.40 -43.90 -3.88
N GLY A 15 -29.25 -42.98 -3.43
CA GLY A 15 -29.51 -42.72 -2.02
C GLY A 15 -30.51 -43.64 -1.32
N ALA A 16 -30.96 -44.76 -1.94
CA ALA A 16 -31.89 -45.69 -1.29
C ALA A 16 -31.75 -47.13 -1.81
N VAL A 17 -31.82 -48.09 -0.90
CA VAL A 17 -31.95 -49.52 -1.19
C VAL A 17 -33.36 -49.91 -0.82
N ILE A 18 -34.15 -50.46 -1.79
CA ILE A 18 -35.51 -50.95 -1.58
C ILE A 18 -35.51 -52.45 -1.75
N THR A 19 -36.02 -53.18 -0.78
CA THR A 19 -36.22 -54.64 -0.83
C THR A 19 -37.71 -54.97 -0.73
N GLY A 20 -38.25 -55.75 -1.65
CA GLY A 20 -39.63 -56.22 -1.62
C GLY A 20 -40.18 -56.70 -2.97
N ASP A 21 -41.19 -57.58 -2.94
CA ASP A 21 -41.84 -58.11 -4.12
C ASP A 21 -42.90 -57.14 -4.68
N ASN A 22 -42.91 -56.91 -6.00
CA ASN A 22 -43.89 -56.09 -6.74
C ASN A 22 -43.81 -54.56 -6.59
N ASN A 23 -42.66 -53.97 -6.35
CA ASN A 23 -42.52 -52.51 -6.28
C ASN A 23 -42.03 -51.94 -7.63
N THR A 24 -42.73 -50.94 -8.13
CA THR A 24 -42.22 -50.07 -9.18
C THR A 24 -41.16 -49.15 -8.57
N ILE A 25 -39.90 -49.39 -8.88
CA ILE A 25 -38.79 -48.54 -8.41
C ILE A 25 -38.79 -47.27 -9.26
N THR A 26 -39.34 -46.20 -8.76
CA THR A 26 -39.08 -44.88 -9.29
C THR A 26 -37.78 -44.36 -8.63
N VAL A 27 -36.68 -44.48 -9.36
CA VAL A 27 -35.44 -43.78 -8.96
C VAL A 27 -35.67 -42.29 -9.22
N LEU A 28 -36.11 -41.58 -8.18
CA LEU A 28 -35.97 -40.12 -8.18
C LEU A 28 -34.47 -39.87 -8.14
N PRO A 29 -33.92 -39.08 -9.10
CA PRO A 29 -32.58 -38.57 -8.89
C PRO A 29 -32.61 -37.94 -7.47
N THR A 30 -31.74 -38.41 -6.60
CA THR A 30 -31.44 -37.65 -5.38
C THR A 30 -31.31 -36.21 -5.85
N ALA A 31 -32.17 -35.34 -5.33
CA ALA A 31 -31.89 -33.94 -5.44
C ALA A 31 -30.42 -33.86 -5.06
N GLN A 32 -29.56 -33.66 -6.06
CA GLN A 32 -28.27 -33.13 -5.79
C GLN A 32 -28.63 -32.01 -4.83
N SER A 33 -28.29 -32.18 -3.56
CA SER A 33 -28.09 -31.02 -2.74
C SER A 33 -27.30 -30.14 -3.69
N ALA A 34 -27.95 -29.11 -4.20
CA ALA A 34 -27.30 -28.03 -4.82
C ALA A 34 -26.42 -27.50 -3.68
N SER A 35 -25.26 -28.13 -3.50
CA SER A 35 -24.08 -27.39 -3.18
C SER A 35 -24.08 -26.37 -4.32
N THR A 36 -24.64 -25.22 -4.05
CA THR A 36 -24.31 -23.98 -4.69
C THR A 36 -22.82 -23.79 -4.37
N THR A 37 -22.01 -24.64 -4.98
CA THR A 37 -20.67 -24.30 -5.37
C THR A 37 -20.96 -23.18 -6.35
N ASN A 38 -21.00 -21.96 -5.84
CA ASN A 38 -20.82 -20.79 -6.66
C ASN A 38 -19.45 -21.03 -7.28
N GLN A 39 -19.41 -21.75 -8.39
CA GLN A 39 -18.26 -21.82 -9.26
C GLN A 39 -18.14 -20.39 -9.77
N TYR A 40 -17.34 -19.59 -9.05
CA TYR A 40 -16.77 -18.39 -9.64
C TYR A 40 -16.01 -18.91 -10.86
N THR A 41 -16.63 -18.79 -12.02
CA THR A 41 -15.99 -19.15 -13.27
C THR A 41 -14.86 -18.16 -13.45
N LEU A 42 -13.62 -18.63 -13.36
CA LEU A 42 -12.44 -17.80 -13.56
C LEU A 42 -12.50 -17.21 -14.97
N VAL A 43 -12.89 -15.96 -15.10
CA VAL A 43 -12.95 -15.27 -16.38
C VAL A 43 -11.56 -14.80 -16.73
N THR A 44 -10.82 -15.59 -17.49
CA THR A 44 -9.55 -15.21 -18.08
C THR A 44 -9.74 -14.85 -19.55
N ARG A 45 -8.98 -13.85 -20.05
CA ARG A 45 -8.93 -13.47 -21.47
C ARG A 45 -7.54 -13.72 -22.02
N LEU A 46 -7.42 -13.93 -23.33
CA LEU A 46 -6.08 -13.86 -23.96
C LEU A 46 -5.53 -12.44 -23.83
N ILE A 47 -4.22 -12.30 -23.63
CA ILE A 47 -3.59 -10.97 -23.54
C ILE A 47 -3.86 -10.17 -24.82
N SER A 48 -3.89 -10.82 -25.98
CA SER A 48 -4.23 -10.21 -27.27
C SER A 48 -5.65 -9.66 -27.38
N GLU A 49 -6.57 -10.10 -26.50
CA GLU A 49 -7.96 -9.65 -26.43
C GLU A 49 -8.18 -8.57 -25.36
N CYS A 50 -7.14 -8.27 -24.56
CA CYS A 50 -7.23 -7.30 -23.50
C CYS A 50 -6.93 -5.89 -24.02
N HIS A 51 -7.65 -4.92 -23.50
CA HIS A 51 -7.40 -3.52 -23.77
C HIS A 51 -6.71 -2.88 -22.54
N PRO A 52 -5.68 -2.04 -22.72
CA PRO A 52 -4.94 -1.47 -21.59
C PRO A 52 -5.83 -0.66 -20.64
N LEU A 53 -6.84 0.04 -21.15
CA LEU A 53 -7.75 0.84 -20.33
C LEU A 53 -8.68 -0.04 -19.47
N ASP A 54 -9.02 -1.26 -19.92
CA ASP A 54 -9.77 -2.24 -19.11
C ASP A 54 -8.92 -2.77 -17.93
N LEU A 55 -7.61 -2.63 -18.01
CA LEU A 55 -6.64 -3.00 -16.98
C LEU A 55 -6.18 -1.82 -16.14
N GLU A 56 -6.95 -0.73 -16.16
CA GLU A 56 -6.70 0.48 -15.39
C GLU A 56 -5.39 1.22 -15.78
N VAL A 57 -4.90 1.05 -17.01
CA VAL A 57 -3.91 1.97 -17.56
C VAL A 57 -4.57 3.32 -17.77
N HIS A 58 -4.02 4.38 -17.20
CA HIS A 58 -4.61 5.71 -17.31
C HIS A 58 -4.57 6.25 -18.74
N HIS A 59 -5.65 6.94 -19.13
CA HIS A 59 -5.64 7.76 -20.33
C HIS A 59 -4.57 8.84 -20.23
N ALA A 60 -3.96 9.18 -21.34
CA ALA A 60 -3.10 10.34 -21.42
C ALA A 60 -3.90 11.61 -21.73
N ILE A 61 -3.26 12.78 -21.58
CA ILE A 61 -3.81 14.06 -22.05
C ILE A 61 -4.22 13.94 -23.52
N HIS A 62 -5.36 14.53 -23.85
CA HIS A 62 -5.87 14.54 -25.21
C HIS A 62 -5.35 15.75 -25.96
N ILE A 63 -4.77 15.51 -27.13
CA ILE A 63 -4.32 16.55 -28.07
C ILE A 63 -5.02 16.33 -29.40
N ALA A 64 -5.58 17.38 -29.96
CA ALA A 64 -6.27 17.29 -31.25
C ALA A 64 -5.27 16.94 -32.36
N GLY A 65 -5.58 15.88 -33.12
CA GLY A 65 -4.72 15.40 -34.22
C GLY A 65 -3.82 14.22 -33.86
N GLU A 66 -3.72 13.85 -32.58
CA GLU A 66 -3.01 12.63 -32.18
C GLU A 66 -3.92 11.41 -32.33
N GLU A 67 -3.45 10.41 -33.07
CA GLU A 67 -4.10 9.11 -33.21
C GLU A 67 -3.59 8.15 -32.12
N GLY A 68 -4.50 7.37 -31.54
CA GLY A 68 -4.20 6.38 -30.50
C GLY A 68 -4.48 6.88 -29.07
N GLU A 69 -4.88 5.95 -28.22
CA GLU A 69 -5.33 6.24 -26.85
C GLU A 69 -4.18 6.47 -25.87
N LEU A 70 -3.02 5.89 -26.15
CA LEU A 70 -1.85 5.97 -25.30
C LEU A 70 -0.66 6.58 -26.06
N PRO A 71 0.17 7.40 -25.39
CA PRO A 71 1.37 7.96 -25.99
C PRO A 71 2.42 6.87 -26.26
N ALA A 72 3.41 7.19 -27.09
CA ALA A 72 4.53 6.32 -27.33
C ALA A 72 5.21 5.94 -26.01
N TYR A 73 5.50 4.64 -25.84
CA TYR A 73 6.13 4.16 -24.62
C TYR A 73 7.64 4.38 -24.66
N VAL A 74 8.16 5.02 -23.63
CA VAL A 74 9.59 5.23 -23.43
C VAL A 74 10.06 4.25 -22.36
N GLN A 75 10.94 3.32 -22.75
CA GLN A 75 11.51 2.35 -21.84
C GLN A 75 12.45 3.03 -20.85
N ARG A 76 12.35 2.59 -19.57
CA ARG A 76 13.16 3.02 -18.45
C ARG A 76 13.90 1.84 -17.84
N GLU A 77 14.77 2.08 -16.88
CA GLU A 77 15.59 1.04 -16.24
C GLU A 77 14.77 -0.13 -15.67
N HIS A 78 13.70 0.16 -14.95
CA HIS A 78 12.82 -0.86 -14.38
C HIS A 78 12.18 -1.80 -15.41
N ASP A 79 12.07 -1.39 -16.67
CA ASP A 79 11.57 -2.26 -17.75
C ASP A 79 12.52 -3.41 -18.08
N THR A 80 13.82 -3.22 -17.85
CA THR A 80 14.81 -4.30 -18.04
C THR A 80 14.54 -5.43 -17.05
N HIS A 81 14.28 -5.10 -15.79
CA HIS A 81 13.93 -6.09 -14.77
C HIS A 81 12.61 -6.81 -15.07
N LEU A 82 11.58 -6.06 -15.51
CA LEU A 82 10.31 -6.65 -15.95
C LEU A 82 10.51 -7.63 -17.11
N GLN A 83 11.34 -7.27 -18.10
CA GLN A 83 11.62 -8.13 -19.24
C GLN A 83 12.31 -9.43 -18.84
N HIS A 84 13.21 -9.40 -17.84
CA HIS A 84 13.86 -10.59 -17.33
C HIS A 84 12.85 -11.54 -16.65
N LEU A 85 11.91 -11.00 -15.85
CA LEU A 85 10.86 -11.79 -15.23
C LEU A 85 9.91 -12.41 -16.24
N VAL A 86 9.52 -11.66 -17.27
CA VAL A 86 8.69 -12.17 -18.38
C VAL A 86 9.40 -13.31 -19.12
N ARG A 87 10.68 -13.16 -19.44
CA ARG A 87 11.48 -14.24 -20.07
C ARG A 87 11.56 -15.48 -19.18
N ALA A 88 11.74 -15.30 -17.86
CA ALA A 88 11.76 -16.42 -16.93
C ALA A 88 10.41 -17.16 -16.90
N ALA A 89 9.29 -16.41 -16.97
CA ALA A 89 7.95 -17.01 -17.07
C ALA A 89 7.76 -17.76 -18.40
N GLN A 90 8.21 -17.20 -19.53
CA GLN A 90 8.24 -17.91 -20.83
C GLN A 90 9.07 -19.19 -20.76
N GLY A 91 10.15 -19.19 -19.98
CA GLY A 91 10.99 -20.36 -19.71
C GLY A 91 10.38 -21.39 -18.75
N GLY A 92 9.11 -21.25 -18.36
CA GLY A 92 8.38 -22.24 -17.56
C GLY A 92 8.42 -22.00 -16.05
N LYS A 93 8.99 -20.87 -15.56
CA LYS A 93 9.11 -20.57 -14.12
C LYS A 93 8.00 -19.62 -13.67
N SER A 94 7.27 -19.97 -12.59
CA SER A 94 6.35 -19.02 -11.97
C SER A 94 7.12 -17.88 -11.32
N LYS A 95 6.65 -16.63 -11.52
CA LYS A 95 7.29 -15.41 -11.00
C LYS A 95 6.25 -14.44 -10.44
N LEU A 96 6.67 -13.65 -9.45
CA LEU A 96 5.92 -12.51 -8.93
C LEU A 96 6.84 -11.30 -8.87
N CYS A 97 6.33 -10.15 -9.29
CA CYS A 97 6.93 -8.86 -8.96
C CYS A 97 5.86 -7.81 -8.66
N VAL A 98 6.25 -6.83 -7.88
CA VAL A 98 5.43 -5.67 -7.56
C VAL A 98 6.17 -4.40 -7.94
N LEU A 99 5.56 -3.62 -8.83
CA LEU A 99 6.03 -2.30 -9.19
C LEU A 99 5.67 -1.31 -8.09
N VAL A 100 6.67 -0.79 -7.39
CA VAL A 100 6.49 0.14 -6.28
C VAL A 100 6.86 1.55 -6.73
N GLY A 101 5.96 2.49 -6.54
CA GLY A 101 6.15 3.89 -6.90
C GLY A 101 4.89 4.70 -6.63
N GLU A 102 5.03 6.02 -6.72
CA GLU A 102 3.95 6.96 -6.48
C GLU A 102 2.82 6.85 -7.53
N SER A 103 1.67 7.50 -7.28
CA SER A 103 0.58 7.51 -8.26
C SER A 103 1.00 8.18 -9.56
N SER A 104 0.50 7.66 -10.68
CA SER A 104 0.75 8.18 -12.03
C SER A 104 2.22 8.16 -12.48
N THR A 105 3.06 7.31 -11.88
CA THR A 105 4.47 7.13 -12.30
C THR A 105 4.65 6.19 -13.49
N GLY A 106 3.55 5.57 -13.95
CA GLY A 106 3.56 4.68 -15.12
C GLY A 106 3.65 3.20 -14.80
N LYS A 107 3.54 2.77 -13.52
CA LYS A 107 3.59 1.36 -13.09
C LYS A 107 2.70 0.43 -13.92
N THR A 108 1.41 0.74 -14.01
CA THR A 108 0.42 -0.06 -14.73
C THR A 108 0.72 -0.13 -16.22
N ARG A 109 1.21 0.98 -16.81
CA ARG A 109 1.64 1.01 -18.21
C ARG A 109 2.87 0.14 -18.44
N ALA A 110 3.89 0.21 -17.59
CA ALA A 110 5.10 -0.61 -17.68
C ALA A 110 4.77 -2.12 -17.59
N ALA A 111 3.89 -2.49 -16.66
CA ALA A 111 3.40 -3.87 -16.54
C ALA A 111 2.68 -4.33 -17.83
N TRP A 112 1.82 -3.47 -18.39
CA TRP A 112 1.13 -3.74 -19.67
C TRP A 112 2.10 -3.97 -20.82
N GLU A 113 3.08 -3.08 -21.01
CA GLU A 113 4.08 -3.19 -22.08
C GLU A 113 4.93 -4.47 -21.93
N ALA A 114 5.24 -4.84 -20.69
CA ALA A 114 6.03 -6.05 -20.43
C ALA A 114 5.28 -7.33 -20.88
N ILE A 115 3.99 -7.44 -20.58
CA ILE A 115 3.21 -8.65 -20.90
C ILE A 115 2.86 -8.78 -22.39
N GLN A 116 2.99 -7.73 -23.20
CA GLN A 116 2.79 -7.82 -24.65
C GLN A 116 3.73 -8.84 -25.30
N ARG A 117 4.88 -9.11 -24.71
CA ARG A 117 5.82 -10.15 -25.15
C ARG A 117 5.30 -11.57 -24.99
N LEU A 118 4.28 -11.78 -24.18
CA LEU A 118 3.63 -13.07 -23.93
C LEU A 118 2.50 -13.39 -24.93
N THR A 119 2.10 -12.39 -25.73
CA THR A 119 1.00 -12.53 -26.70
C THR A 119 1.20 -13.68 -27.70
N PRO A 120 2.42 -13.87 -28.29
CA PRO A 120 2.64 -14.96 -29.24
C PRO A 120 2.49 -16.35 -28.62
N ASP A 121 2.65 -16.49 -27.30
CA ASP A 121 2.60 -17.76 -26.59
C ASP A 121 1.20 -18.10 -26.03
N GLU A 122 0.18 -17.34 -26.44
CA GLU A 122 -1.23 -17.49 -26.03
C GLU A 122 -1.46 -17.44 -24.51
N TRP A 123 -0.70 -16.59 -23.80
CA TRP A 123 -0.90 -16.37 -22.37
C TRP A 123 -2.24 -15.70 -22.11
N ARG A 124 -2.85 -16.09 -21.00
CA ARG A 124 -4.10 -15.52 -20.51
C ARG A 124 -3.83 -14.50 -19.42
N LEU A 125 -4.76 -13.57 -19.25
CA LEU A 125 -4.76 -12.59 -18.19
C LEU A 125 -5.99 -12.76 -17.32
N TRP A 126 -5.79 -12.74 -16.02
CA TRP A 126 -6.82 -12.70 -15.02
C TRP A 126 -6.66 -11.45 -14.14
N HIS A 127 -7.68 -10.60 -14.15
CA HIS A 127 -7.79 -9.44 -13.29
C HIS A 127 -8.95 -9.65 -12.31
N PRO A 128 -8.70 -10.00 -11.04
CA PRO A 128 -9.76 -10.19 -10.05
C PRO A 128 -10.36 -8.84 -9.65
N PHE A 129 -11.58 -8.59 -10.09
CA PHE A 129 -12.20 -7.27 -9.94
C PHE A 129 -13.58 -7.30 -9.25
N ASP A 130 -14.42 -8.32 -9.50
CA ASP A 130 -15.84 -8.35 -9.13
C ASP A 130 -16.16 -9.61 -8.29
N PRO A 131 -16.88 -9.57 -7.18
CA PRO A 131 -17.67 -8.42 -6.64
C PRO A 131 -16.84 -7.37 -5.93
N THR A 132 -15.76 -7.74 -5.25
CA THR A 132 -14.70 -6.87 -4.77
C THR A 132 -13.35 -7.47 -5.18
N ARG A 133 -12.30 -6.66 -5.21
CA ARG A 133 -10.97 -7.14 -5.61
C ARG A 133 -10.47 -8.26 -4.70
N ALA A 134 -10.59 -8.08 -3.40
CA ALA A 134 -10.11 -9.05 -2.42
C ALA A 134 -10.92 -10.36 -2.45
N ASP A 135 -12.25 -10.28 -2.51
CA ASP A 135 -13.11 -11.47 -2.58
C ASP A 135 -12.91 -12.25 -3.88
N ALA A 136 -12.83 -11.52 -5.02
CA ALA A 136 -12.58 -12.13 -6.32
C ALA A 136 -11.22 -12.83 -6.38
N ALA A 137 -10.18 -12.22 -5.80
CA ALA A 137 -8.85 -12.81 -5.72
C ALA A 137 -8.88 -14.09 -4.88
N LEU A 138 -9.44 -14.04 -3.68
CA LEU A 138 -9.50 -15.19 -2.78
C LEU A 138 -10.29 -16.35 -3.39
N ALA A 139 -11.41 -16.06 -4.05
CA ALA A 139 -12.23 -17.10 -4.70
C ALA A 139 -11.59 -17.71 -5.95
N GLY A 140 -10.87 -16.91 -6.74
CA GLY A 140 -10.36 -17.32 -8.05
C GLY A 140 -8.96 -17.94 -8.05
N LEU A 141 -8.10 -17.65 -7.06
CA LEU A 141 -6.70 -18.11 -7.04
C LEU A 141 -6.54 -19.63 -7.14
N ALA A 142 -7.49 -20.40 -6.58
CA ALA A 142 -7.47 -21.86 -6.65
C ALA A 142 -7.67 -22.40 -8.08
N ALA A 143 -8.30 -21.63 -8.96
CA ALA A 143 -8.63 -22.04 -10.33
C ALA A 143 -7.64 -21.49 -11.38
N VAL A 144 -6.62 -20.71 -10.97
CA VAL A 144 -5.60 -20.19 -11.89
C VAL A 144 -4.75 -21.34 -12.42
N GLY A 145 -4.66 -21.45 -13.75
CA GLY A 145 -3.89 -22.47 -14.46
C GLY A 145 -2.60 -21.94 -15.09
N PRO A 146 -1.83 -22.81 -15.76
CA PRO A 146 -0.58 -22.45 -16.43
C PRO A 146 -0.75 -21.34 -17.48
N LYS A 147 0.34 -20.62 -17.77
CA LYS A 147 0.39 -19.52 -18.74
C LYS A 147 -0.64 -18.42 -18.42
N THR A 148 -0.78 -18.11 -17.14
CA THR A 148 -1.70 -17.06 -16.70
C THR A 148 -0.93 -15.91 -16.05
N VAL A 149 -1.22 -14.68 -16.49
CA VAL A 149 -0.85 -13.44 -15.80
C VAL A 149 -1.93 -13.11 -14.78
N VAL A 150 -1.57 -13.09 -13.51
CA VAL A 150 -2.44 -12.60 -12.42
C VAL A 150 -2.15 -11.11 -12.25
N TRP A 151 -3.15 -10.28 -12.56
CA TRP A 151 -3.02 -8.82 -12.60
C TRP A 151 -3.59 -8.20 -11.32
N LEU A 152 -2.71 -7.74 -10.43
CA LEU A 152 -3.05 -7.14 -9.14
C LEU A 152 -2.75 -5.63 -9.15
N ASN A 153 -3.46 -4.88 -10.00
CA ASN A 153 -3.30 -3.43 -10.00
C ASN A 153 -3.77 -2.84 -8.68
N GLU A 154 -2.96 -1.93 -8.10
CA GLU A 154 -3.18 -1.37 -6.76
C GLU A 154 -3.30 -2.50 -5.71
N ALA A 155 -2.21 -3.29 -5.56
CA ALA A 155 -2.16 -4.52 -4.76
C ALA A 155 -2.54 -4.33 -3.28
N GLN A 156 -2.51 -3.10 -2.74
CA GLN A 156 -3.04 -2.80 -1.41
C GLN A 156 -4.52 -3.16 -1.26
N HIS A 157 -5.30 -3.10 -2.33
CA HIS A 157 -6.72 -3.48 -2.28
C HIS A 157 -6.94 -5.00 -2.13
N TYR A 158 -5.89 -5.78 -2.30
CA TYR A 158 -5.89 -7.23 -2.12
C TYR A 158 -5.17 -7.60 -0.82
N LEU A 159 -3.91 -7.19 -0.67
CA LEU A 159 -3.01 -7.63 0.38
C LEU A 159 -3.19 -6.87 1.71
N ALA A 160 -3.57 -5.60 1.66
CA ALA A 160 -3.85 -4.82 2.88
C ALA A 160 -5.32 -4.93 3.34
N HIS A 161 -6.11 -5.86 2.78
CA HIS A 161 -7.48 -6.07 3.23
C HIS A 161 -7.48 -6.73 4.62
N PRO A 162 -8.14 -6.12 5.64
CA PRO A 162 -7.98 -6.53 7.04
C PRO A 162 -8.39 -7.98 7.34
N GLU A 163 -9.36 -8.54 6.61
CA GLU A 163 -9.89 -9.89 6.90
C GLU A 163 -9.30 -10.99 6.02
N VAL A 164 -8.95 -10.65 4.78
CA VAL A 164 -8.56 -11.66 3.78
C VAL A 164 -7.19 -11.44 3.15
N GLY A 165 -6.53 -10.31 3.41
CA GLY A 165 -5.24 -9.96 2.80
C GLY A 165 -4.17 -11.02 3.02
N GLU A 166 -4.00 -11.47 4.26
CA GLU A 166 -3.04 -12.52 4.60
C GLU A 166 -3.41 -13.88 3.97
N LYS A 167 -4.71 -14.17 3.81
CA LYS A 167 -5.17 -15.38 3.11
C LYS A 167 -4.85 -15.33 1.62
N ILE A 168 -5.01 -14.16 1.01
CA ILE A 168 -4.63 -13.94 -0.40
C ILE A 168 -3.13 -14.09 -0.57
N ALA A 169 -2.32 -13.50 0.33
CA ALA A 169 -0.88 -13.63 0.29
C ALA A 169 -0.43 -15.10 0.41
N ALA A 170 -1.00 -15.85 1.35
CA ALA A 170 -0.75 -17.28 1.51
C ALA A 170 -1.15 -18.08 0.26
N ALA A 171 -2.33 -17.79 -0.33
CA ALA A 171 -2.80 -18.45 -1.55
C ALA A 171 -1.89 -18.16 -2.76
N LEU A 172 -1.40 -16.93 -2.90
CA LEU A 172 -0.42 -16.56 -3.94
C LEU A 172 0.90 -17.29 -3.76
N ARG A 173 1.40 -17.43 -2.52
CA ARG A 173 2.61 -18.21 -2.24
C ARG A 173 2.44 -19.67 -2.64
N THR A 174 1.31 -20.28 -2.26
CA THR A 174 0.98 -21.66 -2.66
C THR A 174 0.89 -21.80 -4.18
N LEU A 175 0.26 -20.83 -4.85
CA LEU A 175 0.13 -20.82 -6.32
C LEU A 175 1.50 -20.76 -7.01
N LEU A 176 2.40 -19.92 -6.52
CA LEU A 176 3.75 -19.75 -7.07
C LEU A 176 4.66 -20.96 -6.86
N ALA A 177 4.43 -21.72 -5.77
CA ALA A 177 5.16 -22.93 -5.45
C ALA A 177 4.64 -24.18 -6.20
N ASP A 178 3.43 -24.12 -6.74
CA ASP A 178 2.81 -25.26 -7.43
C ASP A 178 3.38 -25.46 -8.84
N THR A 179 4.29 -26.42 -8.98
CA THR A 179 4.94 -26.75 -10.26
C THR A 179 3.97 -27.32 -11.31
N HIS A 180 2.84 -27.92 -10.90
CA HIS A 180 1.82 -28.44 -11.84
C HIS A 180 1.02 -27.32 -12.51
N ARG A 181 0.97 -26.15 -11.90
CA ARG A 181 0.31 -24.96 -12.44
C ARG A 181 1.28 -23.96 -13.05
N ALA A 182 2.59 -24.23 -13.00
CA ALA A 182 3.59 -23.38 -13.64
C ALA A 182 3.49 -23.43 -15.19
N PRO A 183 3.84 -22.34 -15.88
CA PRO A 183 4.28 -21.05 -15.36
C PRO A 183 3.11 -20.09 -15.07
N ILE A 184 3.25 -19.30 -14.01
CA ILE A 184 2.35 -18.22 -13.66
C ILE A 184 3.17 -16.94 -13.45
N LEU A 185 2.66 -15.82 -13.95
CA LEU A 185 3.26 -14.51 -13.74
C LEU A 185 2.31 -13.64 -12.92
N VAL A 186 2.68 -13.30 -11.69
CA VAL A 186 1.91 -12.37 -10.86
C VAL A 186 2.54 -10.98 -10.98
N LEU A 187 1.77 -10.02 -11.45
CA LEU A 187 2.19 -8.61 -11.56
C LEU A 187 1.31 -7.75 -10.66
N GLY A 188 1.94 -7.08 -9.70
CA GLY A 188 1.29 -6.12 -8.83
C GLY A 188 1.81 -4.71 -9.03
N THR A 189 0.99 -3.71 -8.71
CA THR A 189 1.43 -2.32 -8.52
C THR A 189 1.11 -1.91 -7.09
N LEU A 190 1.97 -1.10 -6.46
CA LEU A 190 1.80 -0.70 -5.07
C LEU A 190 2.38 0.70 -4.85
N TRP A 191 1.82 1.43 -3.88
CA TRP A 191 2.43 2.68 -3.44
C TRP A 191 3.47 2.42 -2.36
N PRO A 192 4.51 3.26 -2.21
CA PRO A 192 5.55 3.07 -1.21
C PRO A 192 5.00 2.94 0.21
N VAL A 193 4.05 3.77 0.61
CA VAL A 193 3.45 3.73 1.94
C VAL A 193 2.78 2.38 2.26
N HIS A 194 2.18 1.73 1.27
CA HIS A 194 1.57 0.41 1.45
C HIS A 194 2.61 -0.70 1.40
N TRP A 195 3.66 -0.52 0.58
CA TRP A 195 4.80 -1.44 0.60
C TRP A 195 5.44 -1.50 1.97
N ASP A 196 5.77 -0.33 2.55
CA ASP A 196 6.37 -0.23 3.87
C ASP A 196 5.48 -0.87 4.94
N HIS A 197 4.17 -0.61 4.90
CA HIS A 197 3.21 -1.22 5.83
C HIS A 197 3.17 -2.75 5.72
N LEU A 198 3.13 -3.31 4.51
CA LEU A 198 3.01 -4.75 4.29
C LEU A 198 4.32 -5.51 4.51
N THR A 199 5.47 -4.83 4.49
CA THR A 199 6.79 -5.46 4.65
C THR A 199 7.46 -5.14 5.98
N SER A 200 6.92 -4.22 6.78
CA SER A 200 7.46 -3.87 8.11
C SER A 200 7.46 -5.06 9.07
N LEU A 201 8.44 -5.08 9.95
CA LEU A 201 8.49 -6.06 11.04
C LEU A 201 7.48 -5.68 12.14
N PRO A 202 6.92 -6.67 12.85
CA PRO A 202 5.99 -6.38 13.95
C PRO A 202 6.69 -5.61 15.07
N VAL A 203 6.01 -4.59 15.57
CA VAL A 203 6.52 -3.75 16.68
C VAL A 203 6.48 -4.48 18.02
N GLN A 204 5.60 -5.47 18.18
CA GLN A 204 5.46 -6.25 19.41
C GLN A 204 5.73 -7.74 19.16
N PRO A 205 6.45 -8.41 20.08
CA PRO A 205 6.60 -9.86 20.02
C PRO A 205 5.25 -10.56 20.23
N GLY A 206 4.84 -11.41 19.30
CA GLY A 206 3.69 -12.31 19.49
C GLY A 206 2.60 -12.26 18.43
N GLU A 207 2.31 -11.11 17.82
CA GLU A 207 1.38 -11.01 16.70
C GLU A 207 2.05 -10.38 15.48
N ASP A 208 2.03 -11.08 14.37
CA ASP A 208 2.56 -10.62 13.09
C ASP A 208 1.43 -10.62 12.04
N PRO A 209 0.65 -9.54 11.99
CA PRO A 209 -0.53 -9.47 11.14
C PRO A 209 -0.21 -9.39 9.64
N GLN A 210 1.04 -9.15 9.24
CA GLN A 210 1.49 -9.12 7.84
C GLN A 210 2.51 -10.21 7.50
N ALA A 211 2.57 -11.29 8.25
CA ALA A 211 3.58 -12.35 8.07
C ALA A 211 3.58 -12.94 6.65
N GLN A 212 2.40 -13.27 6.09
CA GLN A 212 2.28 -13.86 4.77
C GLN A 212 2.57 -12.84 3.66
N SER A 213 2.06 -11.61 3.82
CA SER A 213 2.30 -10.51 2.88
C SER A 213 3.78 -10.16 2.82
N ARG A 214 4.45 -10.03 3.97
CA ARG A 214 5.89 -9.76 4.03
C ARG A 214 6.70 -10.87 3.37
N GLN A 215 6.42 -12.14 3.67
CA GLN A 215 7.10 -13.28 3.04
C GLN A 215 6.84 -13.37 1.52
N LEU A 216 5.62 -12.99 1.09
CA LEU A 216 5.29 -12.93 -0.34
C LEU A 216 6.07 -11.83 -1.05
N LEU A 217 6.23 -10.66 -0.42
CA LEU A 217 6.72 -9.44 -1.08
C LEU A 217 8.24 -9.26 -1.00
N THR A 218 8.91 -9.78 0.05
CA THR A 218 10.35 -9.62 0.26
C THR A 218 11.15 -10.01 -0.97
N GLY A 219 12.03 -9.10 -1.43
CA GLY A 219 12.90 -9.30 -2.60
C GLY A 219 12.18 -9.32 -3.96
N ARG A 220 10.91 -8.89 -4.03
CA ARG A 220 10.10 -8.93 -5.26
C ARG A 220 9.61 -7.57 -5.72
N GLN A 221 10.21 -6.50 -5.21
CA GLN A 221 9.93 -5.13 -5.62
C GLN A 221 10.72 -4.75 -6.86
N ILE A 222 10.10 -3.93 -7.70
CA ILE A 222 10.76 -3.15 -8.74
C ILE A 222 10.37 -1.70 -8.51
N HIS A 223 11.35 -0.86 -8.17
CA HIS A 223 11.09 0.56 -7.94
C HIS A 223 10.84 1.28 -9.26
N VAL A 224 9.77 2.09 -9.30
CA VAL A 224 9.42 2.94 -10.44
C VAL A 224 9.55 4.40 -10.02
N PRO A 225 10.64 5.08 -10.37
CA PRO A 225 10.86 6.48 -10.02
C PRO A 225 9.81 7.40 -10.63
N ASP A 226 9.41 8.45 -9.92
CA ASP A 226 8.44 9.45 -10.41
C ASP A 226 9.05 10.43 -11.41
N ALA A 227 10.35 10.72 -11.30
CA ALA A 227 11.08 11.55 -12.26
C ALA A 227 11.86 10.71 -13.29
N PHE A 228 12.01 11.25 -14.48
CA PHE A 228 12.82 10.68 -15.54
C PHE A 228 14.29 11.10 -15.38
N THR A 229 15.20 10.15 -15.57
CA THR A 229 16.65 10.44 -15.57
C THR A 229 17.06 11.20 -16.83
N GLU A 230 18.26 11.79 -16.84
CA GLU A 230 18.78 12.44 -18.06
C GLU A 230 18.86 11.46 -19.25
N ARG A 231 19.19 10.20 -18.99
CA ARG A 231 19.20 9.14 -20.00
C ARG A 231 17.80 8.90 -20.58
N ASP A 232 16.80 8.81 -19.70
CA ASP A 232 15.41 8.63 -20.13
C ASP A 232 14.91 9.81 -20.96
N LEU A 233 15.29 11.05 -20.58
CA LEU A 233 14.91 12.26 -21.32
C LEU A 233 15.45 12.30 -22.74
N VAL A 234 16.59 11.66 -23.02
CA VAL A 234 17.09 11.52 -24.40
C VAL A 234 16.10 10.70 -25.23
N ALA A 235 15.61 9.59 -24.67
CA ALA A 235 14.61 8.74 -25.34
C ALA A 235 13.26 9.46 -25.48
N VAL A 236 12.83 10.22 -24.44
CA VAL A 236 11.61 11.07 -24.51
C VAL A 236 11.73 12.10 -25.65
N ARG A 237 12.85 12.82 -25.76
CA ARG A 237 13.08 13.80 -26.85
C ARG A 237 12.98 13.17 -28.22
N SER A 238 13.48 11.95 -28.39
CA SER A 238 13.37 11.21 -29.66
C SER A 238 11.91 10.83 -29.94
N ALA A 239 11.19 10.29 -28.97
CA ALA A 239 9.78 9.90 -29.12
C ALA A 239 8.85 11.11 -29.31
N ALA A 240 9.16 12.24 -28.70
CA ALA A 240 8.43 13.51 -28.81
C ALA A 240 8.45 14.10 -30.24
N GLN A 241 9.32 13.63 -31.12
CA GLN A 241 9.29 14.04 -32.53
C GLN A 241 8.09 13.49 -33.30
N ALA A 242 7.50 12.39 -32.79
CA ALA A 242 6.38 11.71 -33.42
C ALA A 242 5.12 11.68 -32.53
N ASP A 243 5.19 12.14 -31.29
CA ASP A 243 4.07 12.18 -30.35
C ASP A 243 4.03 13.54 -29.63
N GLU A 244 3.06 14.37 -30.01
CA GLU A 244 2.89 15.73 -29.48
C GLU A 244 2.58 15.73 -27.98
N ARG A 245 1.96 14.66 -27.43
CA ARG A 245 1.70 14.52 -25.99
C ARG A 245 3.02 14.45 -25.21
N LEU A 246 4.01 13.71 -25.75
CA LEU A 246 5.34 13.66 -25.16
C LEU A 246 6.08 14.98 -25.31
N ALA A 247 5.90 15.69 -26.44
CA ALA A 247 6.49 17.02 -26.64
C ALA A 247 5.96 18.03 -25.61
N GLN A 248 4.64 18.06 -25.39
CA GLN A 248 4.04 18.90 -24.36
C GLN A 248 4.46 18.50 -22.94
N ALA A 249 4.52 17.19 -22.66
CA ALA A 249 4.99 16.72 -21.36
C ALA A 249 6.45 17.11 -21.10
N LEU A 250 7.31 17.04 -22.13
CA LEU A 250 8.71 17.44 -22.01
C LEU A 250 8.86 18.94 -21.75
N ALA A 251 7.97 19.78 -22.32
CA ALA A 251 7.98 21.22 -22.13
C ALA A 251 7.34 21.68 -20.82
N GLY A 252 6.31 20.96 -20.34
CA GLY A 252 5.46 21.40 -19.24
C GLY A 252 5.61 20.62 -17.92
N ALA A 253 6.29 19.47 -17.92
CA ALA A 253 6.41 18.67 -16.68
C ALA A 253 7.45 19.29 -15.73
N ALA A 254 6.99 19.70 -14.55
CA ALA A 254 7.89 20.09 -13.45
C ALA A 254 8.70 18.87 -12.99
N ASP A 255 9.94 19.10 -12.56
CA ASP A 255 10.82 18.09 -11.97
C ASP A 255 10.96 16.79 -12.79
N ARG A 256 10.83 16.88 -14.12
CA ARG A 256 10.93 15.73 -15.03
C ARG A 256 9.88 14.64 -14.81
N ARG A 257 8.73 14.98 -14.23
CA ARG A 257 7.62 14.06 -13.94
C ARG A 257 6.70 13.86 -15.15
N ILE A 258 7.28 13.36 -16.24
CA ILE A 258 6.64 13.20 -17.55
C ILE A 258 5.33 12.39 -17.47
N THR A 259 5.36 11.23 -16.79
CA THR A 259 4.17 10.36 -16.68
C THR A 259 3.02 10.99 -15.91
N GLN A 260 3.33 11.75 -14.86
CA GLN A 260 2.31 12.48 -14.10
C GLN A 260 1.68 13.61 -14.92
N PHE A 261 2.48 14.32 -15.71
CA PHE A 261 1.96 15.32 -16.66
C PHE A 261 1.04 14.66 -17.69
N LEU A 262 1.47 13.55 -18.30
CA LEU A 262 0.66 12.80 -19.27
C LEU A 262 -0.65 12.28 -18.66
N ALA A 263 -0.67 11.91 -17.39
CA ALA A 263 -1.86 11.49 -16.66
C ALA A 263 -2.80 12.69 -16.28
N GLY A 264 -2.43 13.92 -16.63
CA GLY A 264 -3.24 15.11 -16.37
C GLY A 264 -3.20 15.61 -14.93
N VAL A 265 -2.21 15.20 -14.14
CA VAL A 265 -2.07 15.57 -12.72
C VAL A 265 -2.09 17.07 -12.47
N PRO A 266 -1.34 17.92 -13.22
CA PRO A 266 -1.39 19.36 -13.00
C PRO A 266 -2.81 19.94 -13.13
N ALA A 267 -3.55 19.50 -14.15
CA ALA A 267 -4.92 19.97 -14.36
C ALA A 267 -5.89 19.52 -13.24
N LEU A 268 -5.66 18.36 -12.61
CA LEU A 268 -6.43 17.92 -11.45
C LEU A 268 -6.15 18.79 -10.23
N LEU A 269 -4.88 19.12 -9.98
CA LEU A 269 -4.47 20.00 -8.87
C LEU A 269 -5.01 21.41 -9.07
N ASP A 270 -4.84 22.01 -10.25
CA ASP A 270 -5.39 23.32 -10.57
C ASP A 270 -6.90 23.38 -10.33
N ARG A 271 -7.62 22.34 -10.74
CA ARG A 271 -9.06 22.24 -10.51
C ARG A 271 -9.43 22.12 -9.04
N TYR A 272 -8.64 21.43 -8.25
CA TYR A 272 -8.83 21.36 -6.81
C TYR A 272 -8.56 22.73 -6.16
N GLU A 273 -7.42 23.36 -6.48
CA GLU A 273 -7.00 24.63 -5.89
C GLU A 273 -7.93 25.80 -6.28
N LEU A 274 -8.42 25.81 -7.51
CA LEU A 274 -9.33 26.85 -8.03
C LEU A 274 -10.81 26.55 -7.78
N SER A 275 -11.13 25.44 -7.10
CA SER A 275 -12.52 25.07 -6.83
C SER A 275 -13.18 26.00 -5.81
N ARG A 276 -14.52 26.13 -5.90
CA ARG A 276 -15.31 26.84 -4.89
C ARG A 276 -15.21 26.16 -3.53
N ALA A 277 -15.45 26.90 -2.46
CA ALA A 277 -15.31 26.41 -1.08
C ALA A 277 -16.07 25.09 -0.82
N GLY A 278 -17.36 24.99 -1.20
CA GLY A 278 -18.13 23.76 -1.05
C GLY A 278 -17.54 22.56 -1.81
N THR A 279 -17.05 22.80 -3.03
CA THR A 279 -16.38 21.75 -3.83
C THR A 279 -15.06 21.32 -3.20
N ARG A 280 -14.29 22.26 -2.67
CA ARG A 280 -13.04 21.97 -1.97
C ARG A 280 -13.29 21.16 -0.70
N ALA A 281 -14.28 21.59 0.11
CA ALA A 281 -14.70 20.88 1.30
C ALA A 281 -15.09 19.42 1.00
N LEU A 282 -15.87 19.20 -0.07
CA LEU A 282 -16.25 17.87 -0.54
C LEU A 282 -15.02 17.00 -0.88
N LEU A 283 -14.04 17.56 -1.59
CA LEU A 283 -12.79 16.85 -1.94
C LEU A 283 -11.93 16.58 -0.71
N ASP A 284 -11.88 17.52 0.23
CA ASP A 284 -11.16 17.37 1.49
C ASP A 284 -11.73 16.23 2.34
N VAL A 285 -13.07 16.13 2.43
CA VAL A 285 -13.75 14.98 3.06
C VAL A 285 -13.34 13.67 2.40
N ALA A 286 -13.40 13.62 1.07
CA ALA A 286 -13.05 12.40 0.34
C ALA A 286 -11.59 12.01 0.56
N MET A 287 -10.66 12.97 0.55
CA MET A 287 -9.25 12.74 0.86
C MET A 287 -9.05 12.24 2.30
N ASP A 288 -9.74 12.85 3.26
CA ASP A 288 -9.64 12.45 4.67
C ASP A 288 -10.23 11.06 4.89
N ALA A 289 -11.37 10.73 4.30
CA ALA A 289 -11.96 9.40 4.38
C ALA A 289 -11.00 8.32 3.84
N ARG A 290 -10.41 8.56 2.68
CA ARG A 290 -9.49 7.62 2.04
C ARG A 290 -8.20 7.44 2.85
N ARG A 291 -7.57 8.51 3.30
CA ARG A 291 -6.33 8.41 4.10
C ARG A 291 -6.53 7.79 5.47
N LEU A 292 -7.75 7.85 6.02
CA LEU A 292 -8.13 7.25 7.29
C LEU A 292 -8.64 5.80 7.15
N GLY A 293 -8.64 5.24 5.94
CA GLY A 293 -8.88 3.81 5.71
C GLY A 293 -10.27 3.45 5.21
N CYS A 294 -11.15 4.42 4.89
CA CYS A 294 -12.40 4.10 4.22
C CYS A 294 -12.17 3.49 2.84
N GLY A 295 -13.06 2.59 2.42
CA GLY A 295 -13.06 1.99 1.10
C GLY A 295 -13.24 3.01 -0.04
N MET A 296 -13.12 2.51 -1.28
CA MET A 296 -13.11 3.38 -2.47
C MET A 296 -14.45 4.09 -2.73
N ASP A 297 -15.57 3.49 -2.34
CA ASP A 297 -16.92 3.99 -2.64
C ASP A 297 -17.46 4.76 -1.44
N LEU A 298 -17.44 6.07 -1.53
CA LEU A 298 -17.92 6.99 -0.48
C LEU A 298 -19.37 7.38 -0.73
N PRO A 299 -20.29 7.20 0.23
CA PRO A 299 -21.70 7.56 0.08
C PRO A 299 -21.89 9.06 -0.13
N ALA A 300 -22.89 9.46 -0.95
CA ALA A 300 -23.22 10.85 -1.20
C ALA A 300 -23.56 11.61 0.10
N ALA A 301 -24.46 11.05 0.91
CA ALA A 301 -24.90 11.66 2.17
C ALA A 301 -23.75 11.84 3.18
N PHE A 302 -22.78 10.90 3.20
CA PHE A 302 -21.56 11.06 4.02
C PHE A 302 -20.74 12.27 3.55
N LEU A 303 -20.49 12.38 2.25
CA LEU A 303 -19.69 13.47 1.68
C LEU A 303 -20.33 14.83 1.91
N GLU A 304 -21.67 14.94 1.68
CA GLU A 304 -22.44 16.16 1.82
C GLU A 304 -22.45 16.67 3.26
N GLU A 305 -22.80 15.80 4.22
CA GLU A 305 -22.92 16.20 5.62
C GLU A 305 -21.56 16.49 6.24
N ALA A 306 -20.55 15.66 5.97
CA ALA A 306 -19.20 15.85 6.48
C ALA A 306 -18.59 17.18 6.02
N ALA A 307 -18.87 17.63 4.79
CA ALA A 307 -18.29 18.84 4.20
C ALA A 307 -18.60 20.12 4.99
N MET A 308 -19.71 20.15 5.71
CA MET A 308 -20.15 21.34 6.44
C MET A 308 -19.09 21.84 7.45
N GLY A 309 -18.39 20.97 8.14
CA GLY A 309 -17.38 21.37 9.10
C GLY A 309 -16.01 21.73 8.51
N TYR A 310 -15.86 21.60 7.20
CA TYR A 310 -14.65 22.04 6.47
C TYR A 310 -14.77 23.48 5.98
N LEU A 311 -15.93 24.08 6.15
CA LEU A 311 -16.23 25.44 5.72
C LEU A 311 -16.17 26.39 6.92
N SER A 312 -15.65 27.59 6.69
CA SER A 312 -15.82 28.70 7.62
C SER A 312 -17.27 29.18 7.64
N GLU A 313 -17.69 29.87 8.68
CA GLU A 313 -19.06 30.43 8.77
C GLU A 313 -19.41 31.30 7.57
N SER A 314 -18.49 32.10 7.06
CA SER A 314 -18.71 32.95 5.90
C SER A 314 -18.90 32.14 4.61
N GLU A 315 -18.13 31.07 4.44
CA GLU A 315 -18.27 30.17 3.29
C GLU A 315 -19.57 29.38 3.35
N LEU A 316 -19.93 28.87 4.54
CA LEU A 316 -21.18 28.17 4.77
C LEU A 316 -22.40 29.06 4.45
N ASN A 317 -22.40 30.31 4.92
CA ASN A 317 -23.46 31.27 4.64
C ASN A 317 -23.53 31.71 3.16
N SER A 318 -22.51 31.47 2.37
CA SER A 318 -22.45 31.80 0.94
C SER A 318 -22.79 30.64 0.02
N LEU A 319 -23.09 29.44 0.58
CA LEU A 319 -23.48 28.29 -0.23
C LEU A 319 -24.85 28.48 -0.83
N ASP A 320 -24.99 28.10 -2.09
CA ASP A 320 -26.30 27.99 -2.77
C ASP A 320 -27.01 26.72 -2.27
N ASP A 321 -28.33 26.66 -2.34
CA ASP A 321 -29.13 25.50 -1.93
C ASP A 321 -28.75 24.20 -2.69
N ASP A 322 -28.28 24.33 -3.92
CA ASP A 322 -27.87 23.24 -4.80
C ASP A 322 -26.33 23.06 -4.89
N TRP A 323 -25.61 23.56 -3.88
CA TRP A 323 -24.14 23.55 -3.85
C TRP A 323 -23.54 22.15 -4.05
N PHE A 324 -24.20 21.11 -3.48
CA PHE A 324 -23.70 19.73 -3.55
C PHE A 324 -23.80 19.20 -4.98
N GLU A 325 -24.93 19.39 -5.65
CA GLU A 325 -25.11 19.00 -7.05
C GLU A 325 -24.14 19.74 -7.97
N GLN A 326 -23.92 21.04 -7.72
CA GLN A 326 -22.91 21.82 -8.44
C GLN A 326 -21.51 21.26 -8.22
N ALA A 327 -21.14 20.91 -6.97
CA ALA A 327 -19.86 20.33 -6.62
C ALA A 327 -19.65 18.96 -7.30
N ILE A 328 -20.65 18.08 -7.24
CA ILE A 328 -20.62 16.77 -7.92
C ILE A 328 -20.51 16.94 -9.44
N SER A 329 -21.28 17.85 -10.01
CA SER A 329 -21.20 18.15 -11.46
C SER A 329 -19.81 18.65 -11.85
N TYR A 330 -19.22 19.55 -11.06
CA TYR A 330 -17.88 20.07 -11.29
C TYR A 330 -16.81 18.97 -11.17
N THR A 331 -16.84 18.20 -10.09
CA THR A 331 -15.82 17.17 -9.82
C THR A 331 -15.93 15.98 -10.75
N GLY A 332 -17.13 15.65 -11.23
CA GLY A 332 -17.40 14.58 -12.18
C GLY A 332 -17.01 14.88 -13.63
N ARG A 333 -16.77 16.14 -13.98
CA ARG A 333 -16.30 16.49 -15.34
C ARG A 333 -14.87 15.98 -15.51
N ALA A 334 -14.61 15.28 -16.62
CA ALA A 334 -13.26 14.89 -16.97
C ALA A 334 -12.39 16.12 -17.24
N ALA A 335 -11.19 16.15 -16.67
CA ALA A 335 -10.12 17.06 -17.06
C ALA A 335 -9.39 16.50 -18.30
N HIS A 336 -8.35 17.18 -18.76
CA HIS A 336 -7.47 16.68 -19.80
C HIS A 336 -7.03 15.25 -19.46
N GLY A 337 -7.28 14.28 -20.33
CA GLY A 337 -6.95 12.86 -20.09
C GLY A 337 -8.06 12.01 -19.47
N ASN A 338 -9.33 12.50 -19.44
CA ASN A 338 -10.51 11.74 -19.00
C ASN A 338 -10.57 11.38 -17.51
N THR A 339 -9.75 12.02 -16.65
CA THR A 339 -9.77 11.77 -15.20
C THR A 339 -10.61 12.82 -14.49
N ALA A 340 -11.66 12.39 -13.78
CA ALA A 340 -12.50 13.22 -12.92
C ALA A 340 -11.92 13.22 -11.48
N LEU A 341 -12.09 14.34 -10.74
CA LEU A 341 -11.68 14.42 -9.33
C LEU A 341 -12.46 13.45 -8.44
N LEU A 342 -13.80 13.42 -8.63
CA LEU A 342 -14.70 12.43 -8.05
C LEU A 342 -15.52 11.79 -9.17
N ARG A 343 -15.53 10.47 -9.24
CA ARG A 343 -16.30 9.72 -10.22
C ARG A 343 -17.44 8.99 -9.55
N ARG A 344 -18.67 9.15 -10.05
CA ARG A 344 -19.83 8.41 -9.59
C ARG A 344 -19.65 6.91 -9.89
N THR A 345 -19.80 6.06 -8.90
CA THR A 345 -19.80 4.62 -9.06
C THR A 345 -21.14 4.17 -9.61
N ARG A 346 -21.13 3.55 -10.79
CA ARG A 346 -22.35 3.01 -11.39
C ARG A 346 -22.71 1.70 -10.70
N ARG A 347 -23.96 1.62 -10.22
CA ARG A 347 -24.52 0.38 -9.67
C ARG A 347 -25.11 -0.48 -10.77
N ARG A 348 -25.17 -1.78 -10.50
CA ARG A 348 -25.92 -2.70 -11.36
C ARG A 348 -27.42 -2.41 -11.24
N PRO A 349 -28.19 -2.49 -12.34
CA PRO A 349 -29.66 -2.37 -12.27
C PRO A 349 -30.24 -3.39 -11.28
N GLY A 350 -31.09 -2.91 -10.35
CA GLY A 350 -31.77 -3.75 -9.35
C GLY A 350 -31.06 -3.85 -7.99
N THR A 351 -29.90 -3.18 -7.78
CA THR A 351 -29.31 -3.02 -6.44
C THR A 351 -29.85 -1.76 -5.78
N GLU A 352 -30.51 -1.88 -4.63
CA GLU A 352 -30.94 -0.76 -3.80
C GLU A 352 -29.74 -0.12 -3.09
N GLY A 353 -29.80 1.20 -2.86
CA GLY A 353 -28.82 1.93 -2.07
C GLY A 353 -28.54 3.34 -2.62
N GLU A 354 -27.81 4.14 -1.86
CA GLU A 354 -27.43 5.51 -2.21
C GLU A 354 -26.33 5.58 -3.27
N ASP A 355 -26.23 6.72 -3.94
CA ASP A 355 -25.12 7.03 -4.84
C ASP A 355 -23.80 7.06 -4.07
N SER A 356 -22.76 6.57 -4.69
CA SER A 356 -21.41 6.61 -4.13
C SER A 356 -20.42 7.17 -5.14
N PHE A 357 -19.32 7.70 -4.62
CA PHE A 357 -18.30 8.37 -5.40
C PHE A 357 -16.91 7.84 -5.06
N ARG A 358 -16.08 7.77 -6.08
CA ARG A 358 -14.67 7.36 -5.96
C ARG A 358 -13.76 8.54 -6.23
N LEU A 359 -12.87 8.82 -5.31
CA LEU A 359 -11.81 9.82 -5.44
C LEU A 359 -10.74 9.34 -6.44
N ALA A 360 -10.18 10.25 -7.24
CA ALA A 360 -9.03 9.94 -8.09
C ALA A 360 -7.82 9.55 -7.24
N ASP A 361 -7.08 8.51 -7.66
CA ASP A 361 -5.97 7.94 -6.89
C ASP A 361 -4.87 8.98 -6.59
N TYR A 362 -4.58 9.86 -7.54
CA TYR A 362 -3.64 10.96 -7.29
C TYR A 362 -4.13 11.94 -6.21
N MET A 363 -5.43 12.23 -6.17
CA MET A 363 -6.00 13.09 -5.12
C MET A 363 -5.96 12.42 -3.74
N GLU A 364 -6.15 11.10 -3.67
CA GLU A 364 -5.94 10.36 -2.44
C GLU A 364 -4.50 10.51 -1.95
N GLN A 365 -3.52 10.34 -2.84
CA GLN A 365 -2.12 10.50 -2.50
C GLN A 365 -1.76 11.93 -2.12
N HIS A 366 -2.31 12.91 -2.85
CA HIS A 366 -2.19 14.33 -2.50
C HIS A 366 -2.73 14.60 -1.10
N GLY A 367 -3.91 14.07 -0.76
CA GLY A 367 -4.50 14.17 0.57
C GLY A 367 -3.63 13.53 1.67
N ARG A 368 -3.04 12.36 1.42
CA ARG A 368 -2.10 11.73 2.37
C ARG A 368 -0.89 12.63 2.66
N ARG A 369 -0.34 13.30 1.65
CA ARG A 369 0.82 14.20 1.81
C ARG A 369 0.46 15.52 2.49
N THR A 370 -0.63 16.16 2.06
CA THR A 370 -0.95 17.52 2.48
C THR A 370 -1.81 17.58 3.73
N ARG A 371 -2.61 16.54 3.99
CA ARG A 371 -3.58 16.47 5.07
C ARG A 371 -3.21 15.47 6.17
N GLY A 372 -2.06 14.81 6.08
CA GLY A 372 -1.61 13.80 7.03
C GLY A 372 -1.61 14.27 8.50
N ARG A 373 -1.34 15.56 8.70
CA ARG A 373 -1.26 16.22 10.04
C ARG A 373 -2.56 16.91 10.47
N ILE A 374 -3.65 16.73 9.74
CA ILE A 374 -4.93 17.39 10.01
C ILE A 374 -5.92 16.38 10.60
N CYS A 375 -6.49 16.68 11.77
CA CYS A 375 -7.63 15.92 12.27
C CYS A 375 -8.90 16.41 11.58
N PRO A 376 -9.74 15.53 11.01
CA PRO A 376 -11.03 15.91 10.46
C PRO A 376 -11.93 16.56 11.52
N PRO A 377 -12.80 17.53 11.14
CA PRO A 377 -13.71 18.19 12.05
C PRO A 377 -14.81 17.24 12.56
N ALA A 378 -15.56 17.67 13.61
CA ALA A 378 -16.62 16.87 14.23
C ALA A 378 -17.65 16.36 13.22
N SER A 379 -18.03 17.19 12.23
CA SER A 379 -18.99 16.82 11.16
C SER A 379 -18.58 15.56 10.41
N PHE A 380 -17.28 15.36 10.17
CA PHE A 380 -16.75 14.15 9.50
C PHE A 380 -17.06 12.89 10.29
N TRP A 381 -16.77 12.90 11.59
CA TRP A 381 -16.99 11.75 12.47
C TRP A 381 -18.48 11.48 12.69
N ASP A 382 -19.26 12.54 12.84
CA ASP A 382 -20.72 12.46 13.00
C ASP A 382 -21.39 11.91 11.73
N ALA A 383 -20.98 12.37 10.55
CA ALA A 383 -21.47 11.86 9.28
C ALA A 383 -21.04 10.40 9.05
N ALA A 384 -19.82 10.02 9.47
CA ALA A 384 -19.35 8.64 9.38
C ALA A 384 -20.23 7.69 10.20
N LEU A 385 -20.62 8.08 11.43
CA LEU A 385 -21.52 7.30 12.28
C LEU A 385 -22.90 7.09 11.66
N ARG A 386 -23.39 8.07 10.90
CA ARG A 386 -24.74 8.03 10.32
C ARG A 386 -24.80 7.32 8.97
N HIS A 387 -23.84 7.57 8.11
CA HIS A 387 -23.94 7.26 6.68
C HIS A 387 -23.01 6.16 6.17
N LEU A 388 -21.99 5.73 6.92
CA LEU A 388 -21.14 4.64 6.43
C LEU A 388 -21.84 3.29 6.62
N PRO A 389 -22.10 2.55 5.51
CA PRO A 389 -22.84 1.30 5.58
C PRO A 389 -21.96 0.08 5.81
N ARG A 390 -20.65 0.19 5.62
CA ARG A 390 -19.74 -0.96 5.69
C ARG A 390 -19.02 -1.00 7.03
N ARG A 391 -19.06 -2.15 7.67
CA ARG A 391 -18.36 -2.41 8.92
C ARG A 391 -16.87 -2.12 8.82
N THR A 392 -16.23 -2.51 7.70
CA THR A 392 -14.80 -2.28 7.45
C THR A 392 -14.43 -0.81 7.50
N ASP A 393 -15.24 0.06 6.88
CA ASP A 393 -14.99 1.50 6.85
C ASP A 393 -15.14 2.12 8.25
N VAL A 394 -16.17 1.69 8.99
CA VAL A 394 -16.41 2.16 10.35
C VAL A 394 -15.31 1.69 11.31
N SER A 395 -14.83 0.43 11.18
CA SER A 395 -13.72 -0.08 11.98
C SER A 395 -12.38 0.59 11.66
N ALA A 396 -12.14 0.93 10.39
CA ALA A 396 -10.96 1.71 10.02
C ALA A 396 -10.97 3.11 10.65
N LEU A 397 -12.14 3.77 10.65
CA LEU A 397 -12.29 5.08 11.30
C LEU A 397 -12.25 4.99 12.83
N GLU A 398 -12.74 3.89 13.44
CA GLU A 398 -12.58 3.63 14.87
C GLU A 398 -11.10 3.60 15.24
N SER A 399 -10.29 2.81 14.51
CA SER A 399 -8.85 2.74 14.73
C SER A 399 -8.17 4.10 14.49
N ALA A 400 -8.60 4.83 13.46
CA ALA A 400 -8.08 6.17 13.17
C ALA A 400 -8.43 7.20 14.25
N ALA A 401 -9.63 7.13 14.84
CA ALA A 401 -10.06 7.97 15.96
C ALA A 401 -9.28 7.63 17.24
N SER A 402 -9.09 6.35 17.52
CA SER A 402 -8.30 5.86 18.64
C SER A 402 -6.86 6.32 18.55
N ALA A 403 -6.23 6.17 17.39
CA ALA A 403 -4.86 6.65 17.11
C ALA A 403 -4.70 8.16 17.32
N ARG A 404 -5.78 8.93 17.20
CA ARG A 404 -5.82 10.38 17.40
C ARG A 404 -6.32 10.83 18.76
N TRP A 405 -6.49 9.88 19.69
CA TRP A 405 -7.01 10.13 21.04
C TRP A 405 -8.43 10.76 21.05
N ARG A 406 -9.22 10.55 19.95
CA ARG A 406 -10.64 10.94 19.86
C ARG A 406 -11.49 9.83 20.46
N LEU A 407 -11.28 9.55 21.76
CA LEU A 407 -11.79 8.36 22.43
C LEU A 407 -13.31 8.27 22.42
N ARG A 408 -14.01 9.41 22.48
CA ARG A 408 -15.47 9.45 22.35
C ARG A 408 -15.93 8.91 21.00
N TYR A 409 -15.30 9.38 19.91
CA TYR A 409 -15.63 8.91 18.56
C TYR A 409 -15.19 7.47 18.32
N ALA A 410 -14.02 7.07 18.81
CA ALA A 410 -13.55 5.69 18.71
C ALA A 410 -14.58 4.72 19.32
N ARG A 411 -15.11 5.03 20.51
CA ARG A 411 -16.14 4.23 21.15
C ARG A 411 -17.44 4.18 20.34
N LEU A 412 -17.96 5.34 19.91
CA LEU A 412 -19.20 5.40 19.13
C LEU A 412 -19.08 4.63 17.81
N LEU A 413 -17.93 4.72 17.14
CA LEU A 413 -17.63 3.96 15.92
C LEU A 413 -17.53 2.46 16.19
N ALA A 414 -16.91 2.05 17.31
CA ALA A 414 -16.88 0.64 17.72
C ALA A 414 -18.30 0.09 17.93
N GLU A 415 -19.16 0.82 18.67
CA GLU A 415 -20.56 0.47 18.88
C GLU A 415 -21.30 0.37 17.54
N ARG A 416 -21.09 1.32 16.63
CA ARG A 416 -21.68 1.32 15.29
C ARG A 416 -21.19 0.14 14.46
N ALA A 417 -19.89 -0.17 14.48
CA ALA A 417 -19.33 -1.32 13.77
C ALA A 417 -19.95 -2.64 14.24
N HIS A 418 -20.20 -2.79 15.53
CA HIS A 418 -20.88 -3.98 16.07
C HIS A 418 -22.34 -4.13 15.60
N GLN A 419 -23.03 -3.04 15.30
CA GLN A 419 -24.40 -3.05 14.78
C GLN A 419 -24.47 -3.40 13.28
N LEU A 420 -23.38 -3.21 12.54
CA LEU A 420 -23.32 -3.51 11.12
C LEU A 420 -23.05 -4.99 10.86
N PRO A 421 -23.66 -5.58 9.82
CA PRO A 421 -23.45 -6.98 9.49
C PRO A 421 -21.97 -7.25 9.20
N TRP A 422 -21.51 -8.42 9.61
CA TRP A 422 -20.24 -8.94 9.13
C TRP A 422 -20.31 -9.11 7.62
N PRO A 423 -19.26 -8.74 6.88
CA PRO A 423 -19.19 -9.11 5.48
C PRO A 423 -19.39 -10.63 5.40
N SER A 424 -20.38 -11.05 4.63
CA SER A 424 -20.64 -12.48 4.47
C SER A 424 -19.40 -13.15 3.94
N PRO A 425 -18.85 -14.18 4.60
CA PRO A 425 -17.75 -14.94 4.02
C PRO A 425 -18.21 -15.48 2.68
N ALA A 426 -17.38 -15.35 1.66
CA ALA A 426 -17.67 -15.92 0.35
C ALA A 426 -18.04 -17.40 0.56
N PRO A 427 -19.22 -17.85 0.10
CA PRO A 427 -19.67 -19.20 0.38
C PRO A 427 -18.70 -20.20 -0.24
N GLY A 428 -18.06 -21.05 0.58
CA GLY A 428 -17.36 -22.25 0.10
C GLY A 428 -15.88 -22.41 0.45
N LEU A 429 -15.27 -21.58 1.29
CA LEU A 429 -13.87 -21.78 1.67
C LEU A 429 -13.70 -22.37 3.08
N HIS A 430 -13.89 -23.69 3.18
CA HIS A 430 -13.23 -24.47 4.21
C HIS A 430 -11.82 -24.83 3.72
N MET A 431 -10.86 -23.93 3.90
CA MET A 431 -9.47 -24.27 3.67
C MET A 431 -8.97 -25.19 4.78
N ARG A 432 -8.64 -26.41 4.43
CA ARG A 432 -7.81 -27.28 5.26
C ARG A 432 -6.41 -26.66 5.29
N PRO A 433 -5.80 -26.41 6.45
CA PRO A 433 -4.45 -25.86 6.47
C PRO A 433 -3.50 -26.82 5.73
N PRO A 434 -2.66 -26.33 4.82
CA PRO A 434 -1.64 -27.15 4.20
C PRO A 434 -0.64 -27.60 5.27
N ALA A 435 -0.19 -28.85 5.18
CA ALA A 435 0.94 -29.30 5.96
C ALA A 435 2.16 -28.46 5.60
N TYR A 436 2.83 -27.92 6.61
CA TYR A 436 4.07 -27.17 6.45
C TYR A 436 5.17 -28.15 6.03
N GLU A 437 5.58 -28.12 4.77
CA GLU A 437 6.90 -28.55 4.35
C GLU A 437 7.78 -27.30 4.31
N GLU A 438 8.85 -27.33 5.07
CA GLU A 438 9.89 -26.30 5.03
C GLU A 438 10.45 -26.25 3.60
N LEU A 439 10.23 -25.10 2.93
CA LEU A 439 10.82 -24.85 1.62
C LEU A 439 12.31 -24.57 1.82
N ASP A 440 13.14 -25.38 1.19
CA ASP A 440 14.58 -25.19 1.10
C ASP A 440 14.88 -23.90 0.31
N ASP A 441 15.64 -23.00 0.93
CA ASP A 441 16.05 -21.70 0.38
C ASP A 441 16.97 -21.80 -0.86
N SER A 442 17.28 -23.02 -1.32
CA SER A 442 18.23 -23.26 -2.42
C SER A 442 17.68 -23.03 -3.84
N ASP A 443 16.37 -22.79 -4.02
CA ASP A 443 15.74 -22.66 -5.35
C ASP A 443 15.46 -21.20 -5.78
N ILE A 444 16.17 -20.22 -5.24
CA ILE A 444 16.03 -18.82 -5.60
C ILE A 444 16.99 -18.45 -6.72
N GLY A 445 16.48 -18.33 -7.94
CA GLY A 445 16.96 -17.34 -8.87
C GLY A 445 17.52 -17.77 -10.22
N PRO A 446 17.28 -16.97 -11.24
CA PRO A 446 17.96 -17.06 -12.54
C PRO A 446 19.39 -16.48 -12.46
N VAL A 447 20.18 -16.79 -13.46
CA VAL A 447 21.62 -16.61 -13.62
C VAL A 447 22.16 -15.20 -13.23
N ASP A 448 21.35 -14.13 -13.33
CA ASP A 448 21.79 -12.77 -13.02
C ASP A 448 21.88 -12.50 -11.51
N HIS A 449 20.99 -13.07 -10.70
CA HIS A 449 21.10 -12.99 -9.24
C HIS A 449 22.33 -13.77 -8.71
N LEU A 450 22.69 -14.85 -9.37
CA LEU A 450 23.91 -15.59 -9.05
C LEU A 450 25.16 -14.75 -9.38
N THR A 451 25.12 -13.97 -10.46
CA THR A 451 26.22 -13.08 -10.84
C THR A 451 26.34 -11.91 -9.86
N CYS A 452 25.22 -11.25 -9.49
CA CYS A 452 25.21 -10.14 -8.53
C CYS A 452 25.64 -10.61 -7.13
N ARG A 453 25.14 -11.77 -6.70
CA ARG A 453 25.54 -12.38 -5.42
C ARG A 453 26.99 -12.83 -5.45
N ALA A 454 27.46 -13.39 -6.55
CA ALA A 454 28.87 -13.75 -6.73
C ALA A 454 29.78 -12.52 -6.69
N LEU A 455 29.35 -11.38 -7.27
CA LEU A 455 30.08 -10.12 -7.15
C LEU A 455 30.12 -9.62 -5.71
N ALA A 456 29.02 -9.70 -4.98
CA ALA A 456 28.98 -9.35 -3.55
C ALA A 456 29.89 -10.28 -2.70
N ASP A 457 29.85 -11.59 -2.96
CA ASP A 457 30.71 -12.58 -2.28
C ASP A 457 32.19 -12.36 -2.61
N LEU A 458 32.51 -11.99 -3.86
CA LEU A 458 33.86 -11.63 -4.30
C LEU A 458 34.34 -10.33 -3.66
N ALA A 459 33.46 -9.32 -3.56
CA ALA A 459 33.74 -8.07 -2.86
C ALA A 459 34.11 -8.31 -1.41
N PHE A 460 33.31 -9.14 -0.72
CA PHE A 460 33.58 -9.53 0.65
C PHE A 460 34.90 -10.30 0.80
N THR A 461 35.20 -11.21 -0.13
CA THR A 461 36.45 -11.97 -0.13
C THR A 461 37.66 -11.06 -0.36
N ALA A 462 37.56 -10.09 -1.28
CA ALA A 462 38.61 -9.10 -1.53
C ALA A 462 38.87 -8.23 -0.28
N ALA A 463 37.79 -7.79 0.42
CA ALA A 463 37.92 -7.04 1.66
C ALA A 463 38.61 -7.85 2.76
N GLN A 464 38.28 -9.14 2.89
CA GLN A 464 38.96 -10.04 3.83
C GLN A 464 40.45 -10.23 3.49
N ALA A 465 40.81 -10.15 2.21
CA ALA A 465 42.21 -10.19 1.76
C ALA A 465 42.91 -8.81 1.89
N ALA A 466 42.24 -7.81 2.47
CA ALA A 466 42.68 -6.41 2.57
C ALA A 466 42.93 -5.72 1.23
N ASP A 467 42.30 -6.22 0.15
CA ASP A 467 42.25 -5.55 -1.16
C ASP A 467 40.99 -4.68 -1.23
N TYR A 468 41.03 -3.55 -0.52
CA TYR A 468 39.89 -2.66 -0.32
C TYR A 468 39.47 -1.92 -1.61
N GLU A 469 40.40 -1.66 -2.55
CA GLU A 469 40.10 -1.03 -3.83
C GLU A 469 39.29 -1.98 -4.71
N GLN A 470 39.71 -3.23 -4.80
CA GLN A 470 38.97 -4.26 -5.55
C GLN A 470 37.62 -4.57 -4.90
N ALA A 471 37.58 -4.61 -3.57
CA ALA A 471 36.34 -4.82 -2.82
C ALA A 471 35.29 -3.74 -3.12
N ALA A 472 35.69 -2.48 -3.11
CA ALA A 472 34.82 -1.34 -3.43
C ALA A 472 34.31 -1.39 -4.89
N ALA A 473 35.18 -1.70 -5.86
CA ALA A 473 34.80 -1.81 -7.26
C ALA A 473 33.77 -2.93 -7.50
N LEU A 474 34.01 -4.12 -6.92
CA LEU A 474 33.08 -5.27 -7.03
C LEU A 474 31.75 -5.02 -6.32
N ALA A 475 31.77 -4.33 -5.17
CA ALA A 475 30.56 -3.97 -4.44
C ALA A 475 29.72 -2.94 -5.22
N LEU A 476 30.35 -2.01 -5.92
CA LEU A 476 29.66 -1.05 -6.79
C LEU A 476 28.99 -1.76 -7.98
N GLU A 477 29.70 -2.68 -8.63
CA GLU A 477 29.11 -3.52 -9.68
C GLU A 477 27.92 -4.37 -9.13
N ALA A 478 28.05 -4.92 -7.93
CA ALA A 478 26.98 -5.67 -7.28
C ALA A 478 25.76 -4.76 -6.99
N ALA A 479 25.98 -3.53 -6.56
CA ALA A 479 24.92 -2.56 -6.27
C ALA A 479 24.19 -2.12 -7.55
N GLU A 480 24.90 -1.90 -8.65
CA GLU A 480 24.32 -1.61 -9.96
C GLU A 480 23.46 -2.78 -10.48
N CYS A 481 23.81 -4.00 -10.08
CA CYS A 481 23.07 -5.23 -10.43
C CYS A 481 21.89 -5.58 -9.49
N CYS A 482 21.58 -4.81 -8.45
CA CYS A 482 20.53 -5.04 -7.45
C CYS A 482 20.97 -5.64 -6.09
N GLN A 483 22.23 -5.51 -5.73
CA GLN A 483 22.76 -5.88 -4.40
C GLN A 483 23.40 -4.65 -3.68
N PRO A 484 22.62 -3.58 -3.40
CA PRO A 484 23.18 -2.36 -2.79
C PRO A 484 23.68 -2.58 -1.35
N ASP A 485 23.19 -3.62 -0.68
CA ASP A 485 23.66 -4.00 0.67
C ASP A 485 25.15 -4.38 0.66
N ALA A 486 25.66 -4.90 -0.47
CA ALA A 486 27.08 -5.21 -0.59
C ALA A 486 27.97 -3.97 -0.39
N LEU A 487 27.57 -2.81 -0.93
CA LEU A 487 28.27 -1.54 -0.67
C LEU A 487 28.23 -1.14 0.80
N ALA A 488 27.09 -1.32 1.47
CA ALA A 488 26.95 -1.02 2.89
C ALA A 488 27.85 -1.93 3.75
N ASP A 489 27.94 -3.20 3.42
CA ASP A 489 28.81 -4.15 4.11
C ASP A 489 30.30 -3.85 3.89
N ILE A 490 30.69 -3.49 2.67
CA ILE A 490 32.07 -3.11 2.36
C ILE A 490 32.43 -1.76 3.01
N ALA A 491 31.51 -0.81 3.09
CA ALA A 491 31.70 0.42 3.84
C ALA A 491 32.05 0.14 5.31
N LEU A 492 31.34 -0.80 5.93
CA LEU A 492 31.61 -1.21 7.31
C LEU A 492 32.99 -1.86 7.47
N GLN A 493 33.42 -2.65 6.50
CA GLN A 493 34.75 -3.28 6.51
C GLN A 493 35.88 -2.24 6.35
N HIS A 494 35.70 -1.23 5.50
CA HIS A 494 36.62 -0.10 5.38
C HIS A 494 36.74 0.68 6.67
N GLU A 495 35.63 0.92 7.35
CA GLU A 495 35.63 1.58 8.67
C GLU A 495 36.44 0.78 9.69
N GLN A 496 36.22 -0.54 9.77
CA GLN A 496 36.96 -1.42 10.69
C GLN A 496 38.46 -1.50 10.36
N ALA A 497 38.80 -1.32 9.09
CA ALA A 497 40.19 -1.28 8.63
C ALA A 497 40.89 0.09 8.86
N GLY A 498 40.19 1.07 9.41
CA GLY A 498 40.73 2.41 9.65
C GLY A 498 40.77 3.31 8.39
N LEU A 499 39.87 3.08 7.44
CA LEU A 499 39.70 3.84 6.21
C LEU A 499 38.35 4.63 6.24
N PRO A 500 38.22 5.63 7.14
CA PRO A 500 36.92 6.26 7.41
C PRO A 500 36.40 7.14 6.28
N VAL A 501 37.26 7.67 5.43
CA VAL A 501 36.84 8.53 4.29
C VAL A 501 36.19 7.66 3.23
N GLU A 502 36.85 6.58 2.86
CA GLU A 502 36.37 5.61 1.88
C GLU A 502 35.10 4.91 2.38
N ALA A 503 35.05 4.58 3.67
CA ALA A 503 33.85 4.03 4.31
C ALA A 503 32.65 4.97 4.18
N SER A 504 32.84 6.26 4.42
CA SER A 504 31.82 7.29 4.26
C SER A 504 31.31 7.39 2.84
N GLU A 505 32.22 7.42 1.85
CA GLU A 505 31.87 7.50 0.44
C GLU A 505 31.03 6.29 -0.01
N LEU A 506 31.47 5.08 0.36
CA LEU A 506 30.74 3.83 0.05
C LEU A 506 29.38 3.77 0.71
N ALA A 507 29.24 4.22 1.96
CA ALA A 507 27.96 4.25 2.65
C ALA A 507 26.97 5.24 2.01
N HIS A 508 27.44 6.38 1.51
CA HIS A 508 26.60 7.32 0.76
C HIS A 508 26.20 6.77 -0.62
N GLN A 509 27.10 6.07 -1.31
CA GLN A 509 26.79 5.39 -2.55
C GLN A 509 25.75 4.26 -2.32
N ALA A 510 25.93 3.44 -1.28
CA ALA A 510 24.95 2.43 -0.88
C ALA A 510 23.56 3.03 -0.64
N ALA A 511 23.50 4.15 0.08
CA ALA A 511 22.24 4.85 0.35
C ALA A 511 21.60 5.41 -0.94
N ALA A 512 22.38 5.93 -1.88
CA ALA A 512 21.91 6.39 -3.19
C ALA A 512 21.33 5.23 -4.04
N HIS A 513 21.83 4.01 -3.88
CA HIS A 513 21.32 2.79 -4.49
C HIS A 513 20.18 2.12 -3.67
N GLY A 514 19.72 2.74 -2.57
CA GLY A 514 18.58 2.27 -1.78
C GLY A 514 18.93 1.46 -0.53
N ALA A 515 20.21 1.37 -0.12
CA ALA A 515 20.67 0.72 1.11
C ALA A 515 21.28 1.73 2.12
N PRO A 516 20.47 2.57 2.79
CA PRO A 516 20.96 3.55 3.75
C PRO A 516 21.48 2.95 5.07
N VAL A 517 21.38 1.64 5.25
CA VAL A 517 21.79 0.92 6.47
C VAL A 517 23.28 1.12 6.80
N GLY A 518 24.13 1.28 5.77
CA GLY A 518 25.57 1.57 5.96
C GLY A 518 25.80 2.88 6.73
N LEU A 519 25.05 3.93 6.41
CA LEU A 519 25.09 5.21 7.14
C LEU A 519 24.63 5.05 8.60
N SER A 520 23.60 4.23 8.83
CA SER A 520 23.14 3.94 10.19
C SER A 520 24.22 3.22 11.01
N HIS A 521 24.89 2.23 10.45
CA HIS A 521 25.98 1.53 11.13
C HIS A 521 27.14 2.45 11.44
N LEU A 522 27.56 3.32 10.51
CA LEU A 522 28.59 4.31 10.77
C LEU A 522 28.19 5.26 11.90
N ALA A 523 26.92 5.72 11.92
CA ALA A 523 26.41 6.56 13.00
C ALA A 523 26.56 5.87 14.37
N MET A 524 26.16 4.62 14.47
CA MET A 524 26.25 3.86 15.72
C MET A 524 27.70 3.60 16.16
N MET A 525 28.61 3.30 15.22
CA MET A 525 30.03 3.16 15.53
C MET A 525 30.67 4.46 16.03
N ARG A 526 30.32 5.60 15.42
CA ARG A 526 30.77 6.92 15.87
C ARG A 526 30.23 7.24 17.27
N GLU A 527 28.99 6.88 17.54
CA GLU A 527 28.37 7.05 18.86
C GLU A 527 29.13 6.23 19.93
N GLU A 528 29.46 4.98 19.65
CA GLU A 528 30.22 4.11 20.55
C GLU A 528 31.66 4.61 20.78
N ALA A 529 32.24 5.28 19.77
CA ALA A 529 33.55 5.93 19.87
C ALA A 529 33.48 7.32 20.53
N ALA A 530 32.32 7.76 21.02
CA ALA A 530 32.07 9.08 21.59
C ALA A 530 32.35 10.26 20.60
N LEU A 531 32.29 10.00 19.31
CA LEU A 531 32.40 10.97 18.22
C LEU A 531 31.02 11.50 17.85
N PHE A 532 30.40 12.15 18.77
CA PHE A 532 28.98 12.50 18.77
C PHE A 532 28.50 13.32 17.58
N GLU A 533 29.26 14.34 17.19
CA GLU A 533 28.91 15.17 16.02
C GLU A 533 28.93 14.38 14.71
N GLN A 534 29.86 13.42 14.59
CA GLN A 534 29.93 12.54 13.42
C GLN A 534 28.79 11.53 13.41
N ALA A 535 28.42 10.97 14.57
CA ALA A 535 27.28 10.07 14.71
C ALA A 535 25.99 10.75 14.24
N GLU A 536 25.75 11.98 14.66
CA GLU A 536 24.57 12.75 14.24
C GLU A 536 24.60 13.11 12.75
N HIS A 537 25.77 13.42 12.22
CA HIS A 537 25.92 13.69 10.79
C HIS A 537 25.45 12.50 9.94
N TYR A 538 25.95 11.29 10.24
CA TYR A 538 25.54 10.08 9.54
C TYR A 538 24.08 9.71 9.78
N ALA A 539 23.58 9.90 11.00
CA ALA A 539 22.17 9.66 11.31
C ALA A 539 21.22 10.58 10.53
N ARG A 540 21.57 11.87 10.38
CA ARG A 540 20.82 12.82 9.53
C ARG A 540 20.90 12.45 8.05
N ALA A 541 22.07 12.01 7.58
CA ALA A 541 22.22 11.51 6.22
C ALA A 541 21.33 10.27 5.97
N ALA A 542 21.35 9.29 6.88
CA ALA A 542 20.49 8.11 6.82
C ALA A 542 19.00 8.48 6.79
N ALA A 543 18.59 9.44 7.64
CA ALA A 543 17.22 9.95 7.70
C ALA A 543 16.79 10.64 6.39
N GLY A 544 17.70 11.33 5.70
CA GLY A 544 17.48 11.92 4.38
C GLY A 544 17.14 10.87 3.31
N TYR A 545 17.56 9.63 3.49
CA TYR A 545 17.19 8.47 2.66
C TYR A 545 16.03 7.64 3.25
N GLY A 546 15.33 8.19 4.25
CA GLY A 546 14.14 7.55 4.84
C GLY A 546 14.40 6.67 6.07
N LEU A 547 15.66 6.42 6.45
CA LEU A 547 16.00 5.61 7.63
C LEU A 547 16.06 6.49 8.90
N THR A 548 14.90 6.91 9.41
CA THR A 548 14.76 7.86 10.51
C THR A 548 15.02 7.24 11.90
N ASN A 549 14.98 5.91 12.02
CA ASN A 549 15.20 5.20 13.29
C ASN A 549 16.58 5.49 13.90
N THR A 550 17.59 5.73 13.08
CA THR A 550 18.95 6.00 13.56
C THR A 550 19.01 7.24 14.47
N LEU A 551 18.30 8.32 14.11
CA LEU A 551 18.19 9.52 14.96
C LEU A 551 17.47 9.21 16.29
N ALA A 552 16.41 8.39 16.23
CA ALA A 552 15.68 7.96 17.42
C ALA A 552 16.56 7.10 18.36
N ASP A 553 17.35 6.19 17.81
CA ASP A 553 18.27 5.33 18.57
C ASP A 553 19.35 6.17 19.28
N LEU A 554 19.91 7.17 18.58
CA LEU A 554 20.85 8.12 19.19
C LEU A 554 20.17 8.93 20.31
N ALA A 555 18.95 9.41 20.10
CA ALA A 555 18.20 10.16 21.10
C ALA A 555 17.96 9.32 22.37
N VAL A 556 17.56 8.05 22.23
CA VAL A 556 17.38 7.12 23.35
C VAL A 556 18.70 6.90 24.11
N ARG A 557 19.83 6.74 23.40
CA ARG A 557 21.15 6.58 24.03
C ARG A 557 21.57 7.83 24.81
N ARG A 558 21.33 9.04 24.27
CA ARG A 558 21.60 10.31 24.97
C ARG A 558 20.76 10.44 26.23
N GLU A 559 19.49 10.08 26.15
CA GLU A 559 18.61 10.05 27.31
C GLU A 559 19.14 9.10 28.40
N ALA A 560 19.56 7.89 28.02
CA ALA A 560 20.11 6.90 28.94
C ALA A 560 21.41 7.36 29.62
N THR A 561 22.20 8.21 28.97
CA THR A 561 23.42 8.81 29.55
C THR A 561 23.14 10.09 30.36
N GLY A 562 21.89 10.57 30.38
CA GLY A 562 21.45 11.74 31.13
C GLY A 562 21.56 13.06 30.36
N ASP A 563 22.01 13.04 29.11
CA ASP A 563 22.09 14.23 28.24
C ASP A 563 20.71 14.49 27.57
N LYS A 564 19.80 15.02 28.38
CA LYS A 564 18.43 15.27 27.99
C LYS A 564 18.29 16.35 26.92
N GLU A 565 19.13 17.40 26.97
CA GLU A 565 19.07 18.48 26.00
C GLU A 565 19.40 17.98 24.59
N ARG A 566 20.46 17.21 24.47
CA ARG A 566 20.87 16.64 23.19
C ARG A 566 19.90 15.57 22.71
N ALA A 567 19.30 14.81 23.62
CA ALA A 567 18.24 13.83 23.28
C ALA A 567 17.02 14.54 22.68
N GLU A 568 16.59 15.67 23.24
CA GLU A 568 15.47 16.47 22.71
C GLU A 568 15.78 17.01 21.31
N GLU A 569 16.99 17.58 21.10
CA GLU A 569 17.42 18.04 19.77
C GLU A 569 17.42 16.92 18.71
N LEU A 570 17.82 15.72 19.09
CA LEU A 570 17.79 14.56 18.18
C LEU A 570 16.36 14.11 17.88
N TRP A 571 15.45 14.16 18.86
CA TRP A 571 14.03 13.92 18.62
C TRP A 571 13.41 15.01 17.71
N GLU A 572 13.78 16.28 17.86
CA GLU A 572 13.35 17.36 16.95
C GLU A 572 13.86 17.12 15.52
N ALA A 573 15.12 16.67 15.39
CA ALA A 573 15.65 16.27 14.10
C ALA A 573 14.88 15.08 13.52
N ALA A 574 14.62 14.04 14.30
CA ALA A 574 13.84 12.88 13.87
C ALA A 574 12.41 13.28 13.43
N ALA A 575 11.77 14.22 14.14
CA ALA A 575 10.47 14.77 13.76
C ALA A 575 10.49 15.48 12.39
N THR A 576 11.58 16.22 12.12
CA THR A 576 11.77 16.91 10.83
C THR A 576 11.80 15.92 9.65
N TYR A 577 12.38 14.75 9.86
CA TYR A 577 12.41 13.65 8.86
C TYR A 577 11.19 12.72 8.94
N GLY A 578 10.19 13.03 9.77
CA GLY A 578 8.93 12.29 9.83
C GLY A 578 8.98 10.99 10.64
N HIS A 579 9.90 10.87 11.61
CA HIS A 579 9.92 9.71 12.51
C HIS A 579 8.65 9.69 13.37
N PRO A 580 7.88 8.59 13.37
CA PRO A 580 6.55 8.56 13.96
C PRO A 580 6.52 8.82 15.48
N ALA A 581 7.49 8.35 16.27
CA ALA A 581 7.50 8.52 17.71
C ALA A 581 8.12 9.84 18.20
N ALA A 582 8.62 10.69 17.30
CA ALA A 582 9.44 11.83 17.67
C ALA A 582 8.65 12.87 18.47
N LEU A 583 7.50 13.30 17.95
CA LEU A 583 6.66 14.30 18.62
C LEU A 583 6.16 13.82 20.00
N ALA A 584 5.85 12.53 20.11
CA ALA A 584 5.44 11.94 21.38
C ALA A 584 6.55 12.02 22.45
N ASN A 585 7.79 11.77 22.04
CA ASN A 585 8.94 11.89 22.95
C ASN A 585 9.24 13.35 23.31
N ILE A 586 9.19 14.27 22.35
CA ILE A 586 9.35 15.70 22.62
C ILE A 586 8.28 16.18 23.61
N ALA A 587 7.01 15.82 23.41
CA ALA A 587 5.93 16.15 24.33
C ALA A 587 6.19 15.60 25.75
N ARG A 588 6.75 14.39 25.87
CA ARG A 588 7.16 13.81 27.16
C ARG A 588 8.27 14.64 27.81
N PHE A 589 9.32 15.01 27.09
CA PHE A 589 10.39 15.86 27.62
C PHE A 589 9.87 17.21 28.12
N ARG A 590 9.00 17.87 27.35
CA ARG A 590 8.39 19.15 27.77
C ARG A 590 7.55 19.00 29.02
N TYR A 591 6.76 17.92 29.10
CA TYR A 591 5.96 17.63 30.28
C TYR A 591 6.82 17.38 31.54
N GLU A 592 7.91 16.61 31.40
CA GLU A 592 8.86 16.33 32.48
C GLU A 592 9.61 17.59 32.94
N SER A 593 9.84 18.55 32.04
CA SER A 593 10.43 19.84 32.34
C SER A 593 9.43 20.87 32.89
N HIS A 594 8.18 20.46 33.14
CA HIS A 594 7.09 21.34 33.62
C HIS A 594 6.61 22.39 32.59
N ASP A 595 6.97 22.27 31.32
CA ASP A 595 6.40 23.04 30.23
C ASP A 595 5.10 22.36 29.73
N ILE A 596 4.01 22.52 30.49
CA ILE A 596 2.74 21.85 30.22
C ILE A 596 2.07 22.38 28.94
N ASP A 597 2.21 23.68 28.66
CA ASP A 597 1.64 24.30 27.47
C ASP A 597 2.37 23.81 26.20
N GLY A 598 3.71 23.81 26.22
CA GLY A 598 4.52 23.23 25.15
C GLY A 598 4.24 21.76 24.93
N ALA A 599 4.17 20.97 26.01
CA ALA A 599 3.80 19.56 25.97
C ALA A 599 2.43 19.35 25.33
N SER A 600 1.42 20.12 25.74
CA SER A 600 0.05 20.02 25.21
C SER A 600 -0.02 20.36 23.72
N ARG A 601 0.72 21.38 23.27
CA ARG A 601 0.75 21.77 21.86
C ARG A 601 1.37 20.69 20.98
N ILE A 602 2.53 20.17 21.37
CA ILE A 602 3.25 19.13 20.62
C ILE A 602 2.48 17.81 20.66
N ALA A 603 1.89 17.51 21.82
CA ALA A 603 1.03 16.35 22.00
C ALA A 603 -0.17 16.33 21.04
N ARG A 604 -0.84 17.49 20.85
CA ARG A 604 -1.94 17.61 19.88
C ARG A 604 -1.44 17.38 18.46
N GLU A 605 -0.32 17.98 18.11
CA GLU A 605 0.28 17.79 16.78
C GLU A 605 0.57 16.30 16.49
N ALA A 606 1.15 15.57 17.46
CA ALA A 606 1.37 14.14 17.35
C ALA A 606 0.07 13.36 17.17
N LEU A 607 -0.95 13.68 17.99
CA LEU A 607 -2.25 13.00 17.91
C LEU A 607 -3.01 13.31 16.61
N ASP A 608 -2.89 14.51 16.07
CA ASP A 608 -3.53 14.87 14.78
C ASP A 608 -2.92 14.10 13.60
N GLN A 609 -1.63 13.77 13.68
CA GLN A 609 -0.96 12.90 12.71
C GLN A 609 -1.45 11.45 12.81
N GLY A 610 -1.98 11.04 13.97
CA GLY A 610 -2.41 9.67 14.21
C GLY A 610 -1.23 8.72 14.31
N ASP A 611 -0.22 9.12 15.06
CA ASP A 611 1.00 8.34 15.25
C ASP A 611 0.71 7.03 15.99
N ALA A 612 0.52 5.97 15.20
CA ALA A 612 0.19 4.64 15.69
C ALA A 612 1.39 3.86 16.26
N ALA A 613 2.61 4.36 16.12
CA ALA A 613 3.82 3.65 16.53
C ALA A 613 3.97 3.54 18.06
N TYR A 614 3.28 4.39 18.80
CA TYR A 614 3.19 4.27 20.25
C TYR A 614 1.79 3.81 20.65
N PRO A 615 1.65 2.63 21.29
CA PRO A 615 0.39 2.27 21.90
C PRO A 615 0.04 3.38 22.89
N HIS A 616 -1.06 4.08 22.62
CA HIS A 616 -1.54 5.24 23.41
C HIS A 616 -1.71 4.91 24.90
N HIS A 617 -1.78 3.62 25.23
CA HIS A 617 -1.86 3.10 26.60
C HIS A 617 -0.55 3.18 27.36
N THR A 618 0.60 3.34 26.70
CA THR A 618 1.92 3.35 27.33
C THR A 618 2.52 4.76 27.48
N ASN A 619 2.01 5.77 26.75
CA ASN A 619 2.48 7.13 26.92
C ASN A 619 1.74 7.82 28.06
N PRO A 620 2.40 8.06 29.22
CA PRO A 620 1.74 8.63 30.39
C PRO A 620 1.29 10.08 30.19
N VAL A 621 1.81 10.78 29.19
CA VAL A 621 1.52 12.20 28.95
C VAL A 621 0.10 12.41 28.47
N TRP A 622 -0.37 11.63 27.47
CA TRP A 622 -1.73 11.77 26.94
C TRP A 622 -2.79 11.56 28.02
N ARG A 623 -2.63 10.51 28.85
CA ARG A 623 -3.55 10.22 29.96
C ARG A 623 -3.56 11.30 31.02
N LYS A 624 -2.43 11.96 31.25
CA LYS A 624 -2.35 13.05 32.24
C LYS A 624 -2.94 14.35 31.71
N LEU A 625 -2.69 14.66 30.43
CA LEU A 625 -3.23 15.85 29.78
C LEU A 625 -4.71 15.72 29.47
N TRP A 626 -5.13 14.56 28.97
CA TRP A 626 -6.50 14.30 28.50
C TRP A 626 -6.99 12.91 28.91
N PRO A 627 -7.38 12.70 30.15
CA PRO A 627 -7.76 11.39 30.68
C PRO A 627 -8.98 10.76 29.96
N HIS A 628 -9.84 11.58 29.37
CA HIS A 628 -11.05 11.16 28.64
C HIS A 628 -10.96 11.35 27.14
N GLY A 629 -9.79 11.71 26.63
CA GLY A 629 -9.56 12.01 25.20
C GLY A 629 -9.68 13.50 24.88
N ILE A 630 -9.58 13.80 23.60
CA ILE A 630 -9.77 15.16 23.05
C ILE A 630 -10.81 15.13 21.93
N GLU A 631 -11.53 16.24 21.79
CA GLU A 631 -12.47 16.45 20.68
C GLU A 631 -11.70 16.82 19.40
N PRO A 632 -12.35 16.76 18.22
CA PRO A 632 -11.72 17.10 16.94
C PRO A 632 -11.12 18.52 16.89
N ASP A 633 -11.69 19.47 17.62
CA ASP A 633 -11.18 20.84 17.76
C ASP A 633 -9.98 20.96 18.73
N GLY A 634 -9.56 19.84 19.31
CA GLY A 634 -8.47 19.77 20.28
C GLY A 634 -8.86 20.17 21.72
N THR A 635 -10.14 20.41 22.02
CA THR A 635 -10.58 20.61 23.39
C THR A 635 -10.63 19.29 24.15
N PRO A 636 -10.38 19.28 25.48
CA PRO A 636 -10.55 18.07 26.28
C PRO A 636 -11.98 17.54 26.22
N THR A 637 -12.12 16.23 26.03
CA THR A 637 -13.44 15.59 26.12
C THR A 637 -14.00 15.76 27.53
N PRO A 638 -15.24 16.29 27.71
CA PRO A 638 -15.85 16.46 29.02
C PRO A 638 -15.97 15.14 29.77
N PHE A 639 -15.88 15.23 31.10
CA PHE A 639 -16.17 14.05 31.94
C PHE A 639 -17.61 13.59 31.68
N PRO A 640 -17.85 12.30 31.39
CA PRO A 640 -19.19 11.79 31.19
C PRO A 640 -19.96 11.92 32.50
N HIS A 641 -20.95 12.79 32.52
CA HIS A 641 -21.94 12.80 33.57
C HIS A 641 -22.90 11.62 33.31
N ASP A 642 -22.92 10.69 34.27
CA ASP A 642 -23.84 9.56 34.44
C ASP A 642 -23.66 8.31 33.54
N ASP A 643 -23.33 7.22 34.21
CA ASP A 643 -23.72 5.80 34.00
C ASP A 643 -23.33 5.05 32.71
N VAL A 644 -22.50 5.55 31.81
CA VAL A 644 -22.27 4.92 30.49
C VAL A 644 -20.84 4.46 30.23
N TRP A 645 -19.91 4.60 31.17
CA TRP A 645 -18.53 4.12 30.98
C TRP A 645 -18.29 2.78 31.64
N PRO A 646 -17.94 1.70 30.91
CA PRO A 646 -17.46 0.48 31.54
C PRO A 646 -16.19 0.75 32.33
N GLN A 647 -16.12 0.25 33.57
CA GLN A 647 -14.99 0.43 34.51
C GLN A 647 -13.74 -0.36 34.12
N THR A 648 -13.65 -0.86 32.89
CA THR A 648 -12.51 -1.68 32.39
C THR A 648 -11.91 -1.08 31.16
N TRP A 649 -10.92 -0.24 31.37
CA TRP A 649 -9.84 0.07 30.43
C TRP A 649 -8.51 0.00 31.16
#